data_8cbaf6c344fc8f761ae106f927e31e32
#
_entry.id   8cbaf6c344fc8f761ae106f927e31e32
#
_cell.length_a   1.000
_cell.length_b   1.000
_cell.length_c   1.000
_cell.angle_alpha   90.00
_cell.angle_beta   90.00
_cell.angle_gamma   90.00
#
_symmetry.space_group_name_H-M   'P 1'
#
loop_
_entity.id
_entity.type
_entity.pdbx_description
1 polymer ?
#
loop_
_entity_poly.entity_id
_entity_poly.type
_entity_poly.pdbx_seq_one_letter_code
_entity_poly.pdbx_strand_id
1 'polypeptide(L)'
;MRVLVTGVSDPTGRAVARMLLAAGHDVVGLDRARHRYVDPRVEVITGDPAEPALCARAVADCAAVVHLGGSLAPIASAAGAAGARIVVPVVAGSDAAAEDVVRSSGAAALIVRTAPVAGRRVEGESWRTLRRLLGSHRAGGFQVVHTDDFERFLVLAAGSERTGAVELAASGVISGADADRIRAAAGTRKRRRKSGTIPQLDSTAAHHEWGFRCGWTASEVAADIVRGLSGRMLDGDEFVTRPGAIPLPGYVIPARAATSDGHALVSVAPEGLEGEFDDRVDPAYPVHTATNTSEALPGPLTPLTVDLQAGAIRLANAAMGRMIALDGIALEHWTSRVTTVLGHHIYINASIGVLAAENMPGWDEQSIRRDVYGNIPAEISLTPHGKPPTPTGFASTRATWRAAGRVLRTALRYRETTDGINAAAHQEALGAGAIRELTDEQLHARVLLWRDRLNQSWAAASIGVMMTGAATAIHSRGKEAATVPIDLEQLESARTMLAVERLAALCRTDPALHDAAHAGDVTAARALSPAFSAALDEELRRIGHRGPGECELLNPTFGDRPELLVTAAARAAQMPAPKREPVGPAPSRTARMAAGATMARERVRDAVVRYTHCLRLAVRERAQRLIGQGLLQQAEDACFLTLDEILWAPADLADRVARRRAELTRLQGVRMPDVIAGDWEPLPRADALLPGDSLSGIGVCPGVVEGTVKRVLSLDDDIEPGDILVASVTDTGHTAMFAYAAAVVTDIGGSASHAAIVAREFGIPCVVDTKTASARLADGQRVRVDGAAGTVTLLADA
;
A
#
# COMPACT_ATOMS: atom_id res chain seq x y z
N MET A 1 -2.82 29.99 -1.74
CA MET A 1 -2.23 30.86 -2.78
C MET A 1 -1.96 30.03 -4.02
N ARG A 2 -1.82 30.67 -5.20
CA ARG A 2 -1.52 30.00 -6.46
C ARG A 2 0.00 29.93 -6.67
N VAL A 3 0.53 28.73 -6.94
CA VAL A 3 1.97 28.46 -7.08
C VAL A 3 2.24 27.78 -8.41
N LEU A 4 3.18 28.32 -9.19
CA LEU A 4 3.67 27.69 -10.42
C LEU A 4 4.83 26.75 -10.10
N VAL A 5 4.79 25.53 -10.64
CA VAL A 5 5.90 24.57 -10.62
C VAL A 5 6.35 24.31 -12.05
N THR A 6 7.58 24.71 -12.41
CA THR A 6 8.16 24.36 -13.71
C THR A 6 8.85 23.00 -13.63
N GLY A 7 8.89 22.25 -14.74
CA GLY A 7 9.37 20.87 -14.71
C GLY A 7 8.43 19.96 -13.89
N VAL A 8 7.14 20.26 -13.88
CA VAL A 8 6.12 19.55 -13.09
C VAL A 8 5.98 18.09 -13.47
N SER A 9 6.40 17.70 -14.66
CA SER A 9 6.36 16.32 -15.16
C SER A 9 7.54 15.48 -14.67
N ASP A 10 8.59 16.09 -14.15
CA ASP A 10 9.72 15.37 -13.55
C ASP A 10 9.35 14.79 -12.16
N PRO A 11 10.06 13.75 -11.69
CA PRO A 11 9.76 13.12 -10.40
C PRO A 11 9.67 14.11 -9.21
N THR A 12 10.63 15.03 -9.10
CA THR A 12 10.64 16.06 -8.05
C THR A 12 9.50 17.08 -8.24
N GLY A 13 9.23 17.50 -9.49
CA GLY A 13 8.14 18.41 -9.81
C GLY A 13 6.78 17.84 -9.43
N ARG A 14 6.53 16.55 -9.72
CA ARG A 14 5.31 15.84 -9.31
C ARG A 14 5.16 15.77 -7.79
N ALA A 15 6.25 15.47 -7.08
CA ALA A 15 6.24 15.36 -5.63
C ALA A 15 5.96 16.71 -4.97
N VAL A 16 6.66 17.78 -5.41
CA VAL A 16 6.46 19.14 -4.89
C VAL A 16 5.04 19.63 -5.19
N ALA A 17 4.52 19.43 -6.41
CA ALA A 17 3.15 19.83 -6.76
C ALA A 17 2.11 19.14 -5.89
N ARG A 18 2.24 17.84 -5.63
CA ARG A 18 1.36 17.05 -4.75
C ARG A 18 1.41 17.55 -3.30
N MET A 19 2.60 17.83 -2.78
CA MET A 19 2.79 18.34 -1.42
C MET A 19 2.20 19.76 -1.27
N LEU A 20 2.36 20.63 -2.27
CA LEU A 20 1.76 21.98 -2.29
C LEU A 20 0.22 21.91 -2.26
N LEU A 21 -0.39 21.00 -3.04
CA LEU A 21 -1.83 20.74 -2.99
C LEU A 21 -2.27 20.29 -1.59
N ALA A 22 -1.51 19.40 -0.96
CA ALA A 22 -1.80 18.92 0.38
C ALA A 22 -1.66 20.02 1.44
N ALA A 23 -0.72 20.96 1.24
CA ALA A 23 -0.55 22.14 2.08
C ALA A 23 -1.64 23.22 1.86
N GLY A 24 -2.61 22.99 0.96
CA GLY A 24 -3.72 23.90 0.70
C GLY A 24 -3.41 25.00 -0.31
N HIS A 25 -2.46 24.79 -1.22
CA HIS A 25 -2.15 25.71 -2.31
C HIS A 25 -2.81 25.28 -3.62
N ASP A 26 -3.15 26.23 -4.48
CA ASP A 26 -3.49 25.96 -5.87
C ASP A 26 -2.22 25.83 -6.70
N VAL A 27 -2.11 24.79 -7.52
CA VAL A 27 -0.88 24.50 -8.24
C VAL A 27 -1.09 24.51 -9.74
N VAL A 28 -0.25 25.30 -10.42
CA VAL A 28 -0.11 25.31 -11.88
C VAL A 28 1.22 24.66 -12.25
N GLY A 29 1.21 23.81 -13.26
CA GLY A 29 2.41 23.21 -13.81
C GLY A 29 2.80 23.82 -15.14
N LEU A 30 4.11 23.97 -15.43
CA LEU A 30 4.63 24.30 -16.75
C LEU A 30 5.62 23.24 -17.17
N ASP A 31 5.36 22.60 -18.33
CA ASP A 31 6.27 21.62 -18.93
C ASP A 31 6.04 21.47 -20.44
N ARG A 32 6.95 20.80 -21.16
CA ARG A 32 6.80 20.50 -22.59
C ARG A 32 5.62 19.54 -22.85
N ALA A 33 5.37 18.63 -21.95
CA ALA A 33 4.26 17.69 -22.02
C ALA A 33 3.82 17.31 -20.59
N ARG A 34 2.54 17.02 -20.41
CA ARG A 34 2.02 16.52 -19.14
C ARG A 34 2.42 15.05 -18.94
N HIS A 35 3.14 14.75 -17.87
CA HIS A 35 3.34 13.36 -17.47
C HIS A 35 2.07 12.79 -16.83
N ARG A 36 1.69 11.55 -17.14
CA ARG A 36 0.46 10.90 -16.67
C ARG A 36 0.33 10.80 -15.15
N TYR A 37 1.42 10.85 -14.40
CA TYR A 37 1.43 10.80 -12.93
C TYR A 37 1.51 12.19 -12.27
N VAL A 38 1.31 13.25 -13.01
CA VAL A 38 1.00 14.57 -12.43
C VAL A 38 -0.40 14.49 -11.83
N ASP A 39 -0.56 14.94 -10.59
CA ASP A 39 -1.86 14.96 -9.91
C ASP A 39 -2.93 15.61 -10.80
N PRO A 40 -4.10 14.96 -11.00
CA PRO A 40 -5.15 15.50 -11.88
C PRO A 40 -5.64 16.91 -11.50
N ARG A 41 -5.51 17.30 -10.24
CA ARG A 41 -5.89 18.64 -9.73
C ARG A 41 -4.92 19.74 -10.18
N VAL A 42 -3.71 19.42 -10.65
CA VAL A 42 -2.76 20.37 -11.18
C VAL A 42 -3.17 20.79 -12.59
N GLU A 43 -3.40 22.08 -12.79
CA GLU A 43 -3.52 22.65 -14.14
C GLU A 43 -2.14 22.66 -14.81
N VAL A 44 -1.96 21.96 -15.93
CA VAL A 44 -0.67 21.92 -16.64
C VAL A 44 -0.74 22.69 -17.95
N ILE A 45 0.06 23.73 -18.03
CA ILE A 45 0.30 24.51 -19.25
C ILE A 45 1.43 23.81 -20.02
N THR A 46 1.12 23.33 -21.20
CA THR A 46 2.09 22.60 -22.05
C THR A 46 2.67 23.49 -23.17
N GLY A 47 3.97 23.35 -23.42
CA GLY A 47 4.68 24.08 -24.46
C GLY A 47 6.18 24.18 -24.16
N ASP A 48 6.92 24.95 -24.97
CA ASP A 48 8.35 25.15 -24.74
C ASP A 48 8.61 26.15 -23.61
N PRO A 49 9.18 25.74 -22.46
CA PRO A 49 9.50 26.66 -21.36
C PRO A 49 10.55 27.73 -21.70
N ALA A 50 11.13 27.71 -22.89
CA ALA A 50 12.00 28.75 -23.37
C ALA A 50 11.23 29.94 -24.03
N GLU A 51 9.93 29.77 -24.29
CA GLU A 51 9.10 30.81 -24.93
C GLU A 51 8.61 31.85 -23.89
N PRO A 52 8.99 33.16 -24.03
CA PRO A 52 8.63 34.18 -23.05
C PRO A 52 7.12 34.39 -22.88
N ALA A 53 6.34 34.29 -23.96
CA ALA A 53 4.90 34.49 -23.93
C ALA A 53 4.21 33.36 -23.14
N LEU A 54 4.70 32.09 -23.28
CA LEU A 54 4.22 30.96 -22.50
C LEU A 54 4.54 31.11 -21.01
N CYS A 55 5.78 31.56 -20.69
CA CYS A 55 6.19 31.82 -19.32
C CYS A 55 5.33 32.93 -18.67
N ALA A 56 5.07 34.02 -19.38
CA ALA A 56 4.20 35.10 -18.88
C ALA A 56 2.78 34.62 -18.58
N ARG A 57 2.22 33.79 -19.45
CA ARG A 57 0.91 33.15 -19.24
C ARG A 57 0.88 32.23 -18.02
N ALA A 58 1.94 31.45 -17.86
CA ALA A 58 2.03 30.47 -16.77
C ALA A 58 2.21 31.14 -15.39
N VAL A 59 2.90 32.27 -15.33
CA VAL A 59 3.13 33.04 -14.09
C VAL A 59 1.93 33.89 -13.73
N ALA A 60 1.02 34.18 -14.68
CA ALA A 60 -0.14 35.04 -14.43
C ALA A 60 -0.92 34.55 -13.19
N ASP A 61 -1.24 35.47 -12.29
CA ASP A 61 -1.97 35.26 -11.03
C ASP A 61 -1.25 34.31 -10.02
N CYS A 62 0.02 33.94 -10.26
CA CYS A 62 0.80 33.16 -9.31
C CYS A 62 1.51 34.07 -8.30
N ALA A 63 1.41 33.74 -7.00
CA ALA A 63 2.14 34.43 -5.94
C ALA A 63 3.62 33.96 -5.86
N ALA A 64 3.87 32.72 -6.24
CA ALA A 64 5.21 32.14 -6.22
C ALA A 64 5.46 31.19 -7.40
N VAL A 65 6.73 31.04 -7.77
CA VAL A 65 7.24 30.10 -8.77
C VAL A 65 8.28 29.22 -8.14
N VAL A 66 8.15 27.90 -8.25
CA VAL A 66 9.20 26.92 -7.92
C VAL A 66 9.80 26.42 -9.22
N HIS A 67 11.03 26.83 -9.51
CA HIS A 67 11.69 26.50 -10.77
C HIS A 67 12.52 25.23 -10.67
N LEU A 68 12.03 24.14 -11.25
CA LEU A 68 12.69 22.83 -11.23
C LEU A 68 13.16 22.35 -12.60
N GLY A 69 12.72 22.97 -13.68
CA GLY A 69 13.11 22.58 -15.02
C GLY A 69 12.72 23.60 -16.08
N GLY A 70 13.34 23.47 -17.25
CA GLY A 70 13.19 24.41 -18.36
C GLY A 70 14.21 25.56 -18.33
N SER A 71 13.99 26.60 -19.15
CA SER A 71 14.88 27.75 -19.24
C SER A 71 14.61 28.76 -18.13
N LEU A 72 15.63 29.07 -17.32
CA LEU A 72 15.50 29.96 -16.16
C LEU A 72 15.24 31.44 -16.57
N ALA A 73 15.90 31.94 -17.59
CA ALA A 73 15.85 33.36 -17.91
C ALA A 73 14.43 33.87 -18.30
N PRO A 74 13.65 33.20 -19.18
CA PRO A 74 12.28 33.59 -19.49
C PRO A 74 11.36 33.54 -18.30
N ILE A 75 11.43 32.51 -17.46
CA ILE A 75 10.55 32.35 -16.31
C ILE A 75 10.88 33.33 -15.19
N ALA A 76 12.16 33.62 -14.95
CA ALA A 76 12.59 34.62 -13.98
C ALA A 76 12.17 36.05 -14.40
N SER A 77 12.29 36.39 -15.69
CA SER A 77 11.81 37.65 -16.25
C SER A 77 10.29 37.77 -16.13
N ALA A 78 9.54 36.71 -16.44
CA ALA A 78 8.08 36.68 -16.29
C ALA A 78 7.66 36.86 -14.84
N ALA A 79 8.34 36.19 -13.89
CA ALA A 79 8.09 36.35 -12.46
C ALA A 79 8.34 37.76 -11.99
N GLY A 80 9.44 38.41 -12.40
CA GLY A 80 9.73 39.80 -12.09
C GLY A 80 8.67 40.74 -12.63
N ALA A 81 8.23 40.56 -13.87
CA ALA A 81 7.19 41.37 -14.49
C ALA A 81 5.81 41.21 -13.81
N ALA A 82 5.48 40.05 -13.34
CA ALA A 82 4.22 39.74 -12.64
C ALA A 82 4.26 40.06 -11.13
N GLY A 83 5.42 40.44 -10.57
CA GLY A 83 5.59 40.57 -9.13
C GLY A 83 5.54 39.26 -8.35
N ALA A 84 5.65 38.14 -9.02
CA ALA A 84 5.71 36.84 -8.39
C ALA A 84 7.10 36.55 -7.81
N ARG A 85 7.15 35.88 -6.66
CA ARG A 85 8.42 35.47 -6.06
C ARG A 85 8.88 34.14 -6.74
N ILE A 86 10.20 34.03 -6.94
CA ILE A 86 10.76 32.81 -7.54
C ILE A 86 11.70 32.07 -6.57
N VAL A 87 11.52 30.79 -6.43
CA VAL A 87 12.40 29.86 -5.70
C VAL A 87 13.20 29.04 -6.71
N VAL A 88 14.53 29.18 -6.66
CA VAL A 88 15.43 28.55 -7.62
C VAL A 88 16.46 27.68 -6.87
N PRO A 89 16.35 26.35 -6.94
CA PRO A 89 17.38 25.48 -6.42
C PRO A 89 18.60 25.43 -7.35
N VAL A 90 19.80 25.52 -6.75
CA VAL A 90 21.09 25.50 -7.43
C VAL A 90 21.99 24.51 -6.71
N VAL A 91 22.55 23.52 -7.41
CA VAL A 91 23.52 22.61 -6.81
C VAL A 91 24.85 23.33 -6.65
N ALA A 92 25.37 23.38 -5.43
CA ALA A 92 26.60 24.10 -5.10
C ALA A 92 27.78 23.70 -6.01
N GLY A 93 28.40 24.70 -6.60
CA GLY A 93 29.54 24.51 -7.50
C GLY A 93 29.20 24.19 -8.96
N SER A 94 27.92 24.16 -9.33
CA SER A 94 27.51 23.84 -10.69
C SER A 94 27.02 25.04 -11.53
N ASP A 95 26.54 26.14 -10.92
CA ASP A 95 25.82 27.14 -11.72
C ASP A 95 25.80 28.57 -11.12
N ALA A 96 26.96 29.23 -11.11
CA ALA A 96 27.04 30.64 -10.75
C ALA A 96 26.23 31.54 -11.72
N ALA A 97 26.07 31.11 -12.98
CA ALA A 97 25.31 31.85 -13.99
C ALA A 97 23.81 31.90 -13.69
N ALA A 98 23.25 30.87 -13.10
CA ALA A 98 21.83 30.86 -12.68
C ALA A 98 21.52 31.93 -11.63
N GLU A 99 22.42 32.12 -10.66
CA GLU A 99 22.26 33.17 -9.66
C GLU A 99 22.28 34.58 -10.27
N ASP A 100 23.13 34.81 -11.28
CA ASP A 100 23.22 36.10 -11.97
C ASP A 100 21.99 36.36 -12.83
N VAL A 101 21.44 35.34 -13.50
CA VAL A 101 20.17 35.45 -14.25
C VAL A 101 19.03 35.85 -13.29
N VAL A 102 18.92 35.23 -12.15
CA VAL A 102 17.88 35.51 -11.16
C VAL A 102 18.02 36.93 -10.62
N ARG A 103 19.24 37.34 -10.25
CA ARG A 103 19.49 38.72 -9.78
C ARG A 103 19.16 39.81 -10.83
N SER A 104 19.43 39.53 -12.10
CA SER A 104 19.14 40.49 -13.20
C SER A 104 17.68 40.52 -13.63
N SER A 105 16.85 39.55 -13.23
CA SER A 105 15.44 39.46 -13.62
C SER A 105 14.52 40.48 -12.92
N GLY A 106 14.96 41.08 -11.82
CA GLY A 106 14.13 41.94 -10.99
C GLY A 106 13.07 41.22 -10.14
N ALA A 107 13.01 39.90 -10.20
CA ALA A 107 12.09 39.09 -9.37
C ALA A 107 12.55 39.03 -7.90
N ALA A 108 11.59 39.08 -6.97
CA ALA A 108 11.85 38.72 -5.59
C ALA A 108 12.24 37.22 -5.53
N ALA A 109 13.50 36.92 -5.24
CA ALA A 109 14.03 35.59 -5.43
C ALA A 109 14.60 34.98 -4.16
N LEU A 110 14.39 33.68 -4.00
CA LEU A 110 15.09 32.81 -3.05
C LEU A 110 15.95 31.80 -3.82
N ILE A 111 17.25 31.88 -3.62
CA ILE A 111 18.21 30.93 -4.17
C ILE A 111 18.48 29.85 -3.12
N VAL A 112 18.16 28.61 -3.44
CA VAL A 112 18.38 27.45 -2.56
C VAL A 112 19.63 26.73 -3.04
N ARG A 113 20.78 27.03 -2.41
CA ARG A 113 22.03 26.33 -2.69
C ARG A 113 22.01 24.98 -2.03
N THR A 114 21.99 23.91 -2.82
CA THR A 114 21.89 22.54 -2.29
C THR A 114 23.18 21.78 -2.43
N ALA A 115 23.49 20.93 -1.45
CA ALA A 115 24.36 19.79 -1.69
C ALA A 115 23.71 18.87 -2.75
N PRO A 116 24.49 17.97 -3.39
CA PRO A 116 23.92 17.02 -4.34
C PRO A 116 22.72 16.28 -3.76
N VAL A 117 21.59 16.35 -4.45
CA VAL A 117 20.34 15.72 -4.05
C VAL A 117 20.41 14.23 -4.36
N ALA A 118 20.16 13.37 -3.37
CA ALA A 118 20.22 11.93 -3.51
C ALA A 118 19.28 11.22 -2.53
N GLY A 119 18.96 9.96 -2.80
CA GLY A 119 18.11 9.10 -1.96
C GLY A 119 17.74 7.84 -2.71
N ARG A 120 16.67 7.17 -2.30
CA ARG A 120 16.19 5.93 -2.93
C ARG A 120 15.69 6.10 -4.37
N ARG A 121 15.37 7.32 -4.78
CA ARG A 121 15.10 7.65 -6.19
C ARG A 121 16.42 7.85 -6.94
N VAL A 122 16.91 6.77 -7.55
CA VAL A 122 18.20 6.72 -8.25
C VAL A 122 18.04 6.95 -9.76
N GLU A 123 17.19 7.89 -10.16
CA GLU A 123 16.84 8.17 -11.55
C GLU A 123 17.27 9.61 -11.94
N GLY A 124 17.50 9.85 -13.23
CA GLY A 124 17.69 11.18 -13.78
C GLY A 124 18.98 11.90 -13.33
N GLU A 125 18.90 13.24 -13.20
CA GLU A 125 20.03 14.13 -12.92
C GLU A 125 20.67 13.88 -11.54
N SER A 126 19.88 13.54 -10.53
CA SER A 126 20.37 13.22 -9.19
C SER A 126 21.40 12.10 -9.23
N TRP A 127 21.11 11.02 -9.97
CA TRP A 127 22.08 9.94 -10.15
C TRP A 127 23.31 10.35 -10.93
N ARG A 128 23.17 11.12 -12.02
CA ARG A 128 24.30 11.57 -12.83
C ARG A 128 25.27 12.41 -12.01
N THR A 129 24.76 13.27 -11.14
CA THR A 129 25.56 14.07 -10.21
C THR A 129 26.24 13.21 -9.17
N LEU A 130 25.50 12.31 -8.51
CA LEU A 130 26.04 11.38 -7.53
C LEU A 130 27.14 10.48 -8.13
N ARG A 131 26.93 9.95 -9.34
CA ARG A 131 27.92 9.09 -10.04
C ARG A 131 29.22 9.84 -10.30
N ARG A 132 29.15 11.13 -10.67
CA ARG A 132 30.34 11.97 -10.84
C ARG A 132 31.13 12.06 -9.53
N LEU A 133 30.46 12.26 -8.41
CA LEU A 133 31.07 12.37 -7.08
C LEU A 133 31.65 11.05 -6.57
N LEU A 134 30.95 9.95 -6.76
CA LEU A 134 31.40 8.61 -6.40
C LEU A 134 32.66 8.19 -7.21
N GLY A 135 32.84 8.73 -8.43
CA GLY A 135 34.03 8.52 -9.28
C GLY A 135 35.26 9.28 -8.81
N SER A 136 35.11 10.28 -7.94
CA SER A 136 36.24 11.10 -7.45
C SER A 136 36.81 10.56 -6.12
N HIS A 137 38.16 10.54 -6.01
CA HIS A 137 38.83 10.25 -4.76
C HIS A 137 38.85 11.50 -3.87
N ARG A 138 38.08 11.53 -2.81
CA ARG A 138 38.16 12.54 -1.75
C ARG A 138 38.45 11.88 -0.41
N ALA A 139 39.50 12.33 0.25
CA ALA A 139 39.86 11.83 1.57
C ALA A 139 38.88 12.27 2.66
N GLY A 140 38.12 13.37 2.45
CA GLY A 140 37.25 13.98 3.44
C GLY A 140 35.74 13.72 3.26
N GLY A 141 35.31 12.91 2.27
CA GLY A 141 33.90 12.73 1.97
C GLY A 141 33.26 13.93 1.23
N PHE A 142 31.93 13.91 1.05
CA PHE A 142 31.18 15.01 0.47
C PHE A 142 29.78 15.10 1.09
N GLN A 143 29.23 16.31 1.16
CA GLN A 143 27.87 16.54 1.62
C GLN A 143 26.85 16.09 0.58
N VAL A 144 25.66 15.75 1.06
CA VAL A 144 24.46 15.43 0.27
C VAL A 144 23.24 16.01 0.98
N VAL A 145 22.12 16.09 0.27
CA VAL A 145 20.79 16.31 0.86
C VAL A 145 19.85 15.22 0.37
N HIS A 146 18.99 14.73 1.27
CA HIS A 146 18.01 13.72 0.88
C HIS A 146 16.92 14.31 -0.03
N THR A 147 16.46 13.55 -1.01
CA THR A 147 15.40 13.99 -1.93
C THR A 147 14.13 14.41 -1.19
N ASP A 148 13.72 13.67 -0.16
CA ASP A 148 12.54 14.00 0.66
C ASP A 148 12.72 15.34 1.40
N ASP A 149 13.90 15.61 1.97
CA ASP A 149 14.20 16.87 2.66
C ASP A 149 14.28 18.05 1.70
N PHE A 150 14.87 17.83 0.53
CA PHE A 150 14.93 18.84 -0.53
C PHE A 150 13.52 19.26 -0.98
N GLU A 151 12.66 18.30 -1.28
CA GLU A 151 11.27 18.56 -1.69
C GLU A 151 10.48 19.25 -0.58
N ARG A 152 10.64 18.80 0.67
CA ARG A 152 10.02 19.40 1.85
C ARG A 152 10.46 20.86 2.03
N PHE A 153 11.73 21.16 1.83
CA PHE A 153 12.22 22.54 1.90
C PHE A 153 11.63 23.42 0.79
N LEU A 154 11.50 22.91 -0.43
CA LEU A 154 10.92 23.66 -1.55
C LEU A 154 9.46 24.06 -1.29
N VAL A 155 8.67 23.17 -0.69
CA VAL A 155 7.28 23.47 -0.32
C VAL A 155 7.22 24.54 0.77
N LEU A 156 8.06 24.44 1.82
CA LEU A 156 8.19 25.46 2.85
C LEU A 156 8.61 26.81 2.24
N ALA A 157 9.61 26.76 1.34
CA ALA A 157 10.10 27.94 0.65
C ALA A 157 9.02 28.57 -0.23
N ALA A 158 8.20 27.80 -0.93
CA ALA A 158 7.09 28.31 -1.73
C ALA A 158 6.06 29.07 -0.89
N GLY A 159 5.78 28.60 0.32
CA GLY A 159 4.84 29.22 1.25
C GLY A 159 5.37 30.45 2.00
N SER A 160 6.67 30.76 1.90
CA SER A 160 7.31 31.85 2.63
C SER A 160 7.50 33.09 1.74
N GLU A 161 7.51 34.29 2.32
CA GLU A 161 7.84 35.54 1.63
C GLU A 161 9.35 35.89 1.64
N ARG A 162 10.19 35.05 2.26
CA ARG A 162 11.63 35.26 2.38
C ARG A 162 12.33 35.22 1.02
N THR A 163 13.33 36.08 0.86
CA THR A 163 14.18 36.20 -0.32
C THR A 163 15.66 36.08 0.06
N GLY A 164 16.55 36.10 -0.92
CA GLY A 164 18.01 35.96 -0.72
C GLY A 164 18.55 34.61 -1.03
N ALA A 165 19.43 34.08 -0.21
CA ALA A 165 20.04 32.76 -0.42
C ALA A 165 20.04 31.93 0.86
N VAL A 166 19.81 30.64 0.72
CA VAL A 166 19.87 29.66 1.83
C VAL A 166 20.64 28.42 1.37
N GLU A 167 21.41 27.83 2.25
CA GLU A 167 22.19 26.62 1.98
C GLU A 167 21.55 25.41 2.63
N LEU A 168 21.50 24.27 1.89
CA LEU A 168 20.81 23.06 2.31
C LEU A 168 21.70 21.82 2.13
N ALA A 169 22.04 21.17 3.24
CA ALA A 169 22.77 19.91 3.29
C ALA A 169 22.33 19.09 4.50
N ALA A 170 22.37 17.77 4.37
CA ALA A 170 22.19 16.87 5.50
C ALA A 170 23.38 16.96 6.46
N SER A 171 23.16 16.64 7.72
CA SER A 171 24.24 16.59 8.71
C SER A 171 25.24 15.48 8.38
N GLY A 172 26.54 15.79 8.48
CA GLY A 172 27.64 14.90 8.17
C GLY A 172 27.98 14.84 6.67
N VAL A 173 28.74 13.82 6.29
CA VAL A 173 29.24 13.60 4.91
C VAL A 173 29.10 12.13 4.51
N ILE A 174 28.96 11.86 3.22
CA ILE A 174 29.15 10.53 2.66
C ILE A 174 30.62 10.14 2.83
N SER A 175 30.89 9.18 3.70
CA SER A 175 32.24 8.68 3.97
C SER A 175 32.80 7.84 2.80
N GLY A 176 34.08 7.56 2.84
CA GLY A 176 34.72 6.63 1.89
C GLY A 176 34.07 5.24 1.90
N ALA A 177 33.71 4.74 3.09
CA ALA A 177 33.06 3.46 3.28
C ALA A 177 31.62 3.48 2.71
N ASP A 178 30.88 4.57 2.91
CA ASP A 178 29.55 4.77 2.33
C ASP A 178 29.63 4.78 0.81
N ALA A 179 30.57 5.53 0.24
CA ALA A 179 30.79 5.61 -1.19
C ALA A 179 31.17 4.24 -1.79
N ASP A 180 31.94 3.41 -1.07
CA ASP A 180 32.27 2.04 -1.50
C ASP A 180 31.03 1.14 -1.47
N ARG A 181 30.17 1.24 -0.46
CA ARG A 181 28.86 0.52 -0.39
C ARG A 181 27.96 0.89 -1.55
N ILE A 182 27.82 2.19 -1.84
CA ILE A 182 26.99 2.66 -2.96
C ILE A 182 27.55 2.15 -4.29
N ARG A 183 28.88 2.22 -4.51
CA ARG A 183 29.53 1.71 -5.73
C ARG A 183 29.31 0.21 -5.91
N ALA A 184 29.44 -0.56 -4.84
CA ALA A 184 29.20 -2.00 -4.86
C ALA A 184 27.73 -2.31 -5.27
N ALA A 185 26.77 -1.62 -4.66
CA ALA A 185 25.35 -1.77 -4.97
C ALA A 185 25.02 -1.34 -6.42
N ALA A 186 25.65 -0.28 -6.92
CA ALA A 186 25.49 0.21 -8.28
C ALA A 186 26.23 -0.63 -9.36
N GLY A 187 27.07 -1.61 -8.97
CA GLY A 187 27.91 -2.36 -9.90
C GLY A 187 28.95 -1.51 -10.62
N THR A 188 29.34 -0.36 -10.05
CA THR A 188 30.27 0.58 -10.68
C THR A 188 31.67 0.45 -10.08
N ARG A 189 32.69 0.65 -10.94
CA ARG A 189 34.10 0.62 -10.49
C ARG A 189 34.58 2.04 -10.19
N LYS A 190 35.53 2.13 -9.27
CA LYS A 190 36.27 3.35 -8.94
C LYS A 190 36.99 3.87 -10.21
N ARG A 191 36.64 5.07 -10.69
CA ARG A 191 37.34 5.72 -11.81
C ARG A 191 38.19 6.86 -11.25
N ARG A 192 39.49 6.89 -11.58
CA ARG A 192 40.36 8.05 -11.30
C ARG A 192 39.95 9.21 -12.21
N ARG A 193 39.06 10.09 -11.74
CA ARG A 193 38.81 11.38 -12.39
C ARG A 193 39.10 12.52 -11.41
N LYS A 194 39.84 13.54 -11.85
CA LYS A 194 39.95 14.81 -11.11
C LYS A 194 38.55 15.45 -11.12
N SER A 195 37.89 15.51 -9.99
CA SER A 195 36.65 16.23 -9.81
C SER A 195 36.94 17.58 -9.19
N GLY A 196 36.24 18.61 -9.62
CA GLY A 196 36.28 19.94 -8.99
C GLY A 196 35.91 19.86 -7.50
N THR A 197 36.30 20.84 -6.73
CA THR A 197 35.93 20.96 -5.31
C THR A 197 34.49 21.41 -5.22
N ILE A 198 33.59 20.63 -4.58
CA ILE A 198 32.28 21.13 -4.21
C ILE A 198 32.47 21.94 -2.92
N PRO A 199 31.98 23.19 -2.88
CA PRO A 199 31.98 23.98 -1.66
C PRO A 199 31.28 23.22 -0.52
N GLN A 200 31.78 23.35 0.67
CA GLN A 200 31.06 22.88 1.86
C GLN A 200 29.98 23.91 2.18
N LEU A 201 28.74 23.45 2.34
CA LEU A 201 27.60 24.28 2.66
C LEU A 201 27.39 24.35 4.17
N ASP A 202 26.90 25.50 4.62
CA ASP A 202 26.51 25.74 6.02
C ASP A 202 24.98 25.89 6.12
N SER A 203 24.32 24.83 6.59
CA SER A 203 22.87 24.81 6.77
C SER A 203 22.37 25.55 8.03
N THR A 204 23.23 26.31 8.70
CA THR A 204 22.89 27.05 9.94
C THR A 204 21.73 28.03 9.70
N ALA A 205 21.74 28.75 8.57
CA ALA A 205 20.66 29.67 8.19
C ALA A 205 19.32 28.93 7.96
N ALA A 206 19.34 27.77 7.31
CA ALA A 206 18.16 26.93 7.13
C ALA A 206 17.54 26.55 8.49
N HIS A 207 18.38 26.24 9.48
CA HIS A 207 17.93 25.91 10.81
C HIS A 207 17.41 27.12 11.59
N HIS A 208 18.20 28.18 11.70
CA HIS A 208 17.85 29.31 12.59
C HIS A 208 16.81 30.28 12.02
N GLU A 209 16.84 30.49 10.70
CA GLU A 209 15.94 31.44 10.06
C GLU A 209 14.66 30.77 9.55
N TRP A 210 14.75 29.53 9.09
CA TRP A 210 13.62 28.79 8.49
C TRP A 210 13.01 27.77 9.44
N GLY A 211 13.63 27.51 10.58
CA GLY A 211 13.22 26.42 11.47
C GLY A 211 13.32 25.03 10.81
N PHE A 212 14.08 24.93 9.69
CA PHE A 212 14.16 23.72 8.90
C PHE A 212 15.36 22.86 9.29
N ARG A 213 15.09 21.56 9.50
CA ARG A 213 16.13 20.55 9.71
C ARG A 213 15.93 19.40 8.74
N CYS A 214 17.02 18.82 8.26
CA CYS A 214 16.96 17.58 7.49
C CYS A 214 16.59 16.41 8.41
N GLY A 215 15.66 15.57 7.95
CA GLY A 215 15.26 14.35 8.65
C GLY A 215 16.25 13.20 8.46
N TRP A 216 17.12 13.30 7.46
CA TRP A 216 18.14 12.31 7.11
C TRP A 216 19.55 12.85 7.38
N THR A 217 20.40 12.06 8.01
CA THR A 217 21.84 12.28 8.04
C THR A 217 22.51 11.79 6.75
N ALA A 218 23.68 12.26 6.41
CA ALA A 218 24.40 11.84 5.20
C ALA A 218 24.64 10.32 5.13
N SER A 219 24.89 9.66 6.28
CA SER A 219 25.04 8.20 6.35
C SER A 219 23.73 7.47 6.08
N GLU A 220 22.59 8.01 6.55
CA GLU A 220 21.26 7.46 6.24
C GLU A 220 20.89 7.67 4.78
N VAL A 221 21.25 8.83 4.19
CA VAL A 221 21.10 9.07 2.74
C VAL A 221 21.88 8.01 1.95
N ALA A 222 23.12 7.70 2.36
CA ALA A 222 23.90 6.65 1.72
C ALA A 222 23.21 5.28 1.79
N ALA A 223 22.67 4.93 2.95
CA ALA A 223 21.90 3.70 3.13
C ALA A 223 20.62 3.69 2.26
N ASP A 224 19.95 4.82 2.14
CA ASP A 224 18.74 4.95 1.33
C ASP A 224 19.02 4.87 -0.18
N ILE A 225 20.16 5.41 -0.65
CA ILE A 225 20.63 5.18 -2.02
C ILE A 225 20.83 3.69 -2.29
N VAL A 226 21.45 2.96 -1.36
CA VAL A 226 21.64 1.50 -1.50
C VAL A 226 20.31 0.76 -1.56
N ARG A 227 19.29 1.18 -0.77
CA ARG A 227 17.92 0.65 -0.88
C ARG A 227 17.34 0.89 -2.27
N GLY A 228 17.48 2.09 -2.80
CA GLY A 228 17.00 2.45 -4.15
C GLY A 228 17.68 1.67 -5.27
N LEU A 229 18.96 1.31 -5.10
CA LEU A 229 19.72 0.50 -6.06
C LEU A 229 19.34 -0.99 -6.02
N SER A 230 18.76 -1.45 -4.92
CA SER A 230 18.35 -2.84 -4.78
C SER A 230 17.33 -3.23 -5.85
N GLY A 231 17.55 -4.34 -6.55
CA GLY A 231 16.69 -4.80 -7.64
C GLY A 231 16.82 -4.00 -8.94
N ARG A 232 17.80 -3.11 -9.04
CA ARG A 232 18.09 -2.33 -10.27
C ARG A 232 19.42 -2.72 -10.88
N MET A 233 19.61 -2.35 -12.13
CA MET A 233 20.87 -2.53 -12.85
C MET A 233 21.14 -1.32 -13.76
N LEU A 234 22.39 -1.01 -13.94
CA LEU A 234 22.81 0.06 -14.84
C LEU A 234 22.68 -0.40 -16.30
N ASP A 235 21.97 0.37 -17.11
CA ASP A 235 21.85 0.22 -18.55
C ASP A 235 22.24 1.56 -19.20
N GLY A 236 23.41 1.59 -19.86
CA GLY A 236 24.02 2.86 -20.25
C GLY A 236 24.32 3.77 -19.06
N ASP A 237 23.65 4.89 -18.99
CA ASP A 237 23.78 5.88 -17.90
C ASP A 237 22.59 5.91 -16.94
N GLU A 238 21.60 5.03 -17.11
CA GLU A 238 20.36 5.01 -16.33
C GLU A 238 20.19 3.69 -15.58
N PHE A 239 19.48 3.74 -14.44
CA PHE A 239 19.07 2.55 -13.73
C PHE A 239 17.72 2.05 -14.23
N VAL A 240 17.71 0.82 -14.66
CA VAL A 240 16.50 0.09 -15.03
C VAL A 240 16.20 -1.02 -14.04
N THR A 241 14.95 -1.39 -13.91
CA THR A 241 14.56 -2.54 -13.09
C THR A 241 15.21 -3.81 -13.63
N ARG A 242 15.96 -4.52 -12.80
CA ARG A 242 16.54 -5.83 -13.15
C ARG A 242 15.40 -6.81 -13.47
N PRO A 243 15.47 -7.56 -14.56
CA PRO A 243 14.43 -8.52 -14.90
C PRO A 243 14.13 -9.49 -13.75
N GLY A 244 12.87 -9.54 -13.33
CA GLY A 244 12.39 -10.37 -12.22
C GLY A 244 12.60 -9.78 -10.82
N ALA A 245 13.09 -8.56 -10.69
CA ALA A 245 13.20 -7.86 -9.41
C ALA A 245 12.00 -6.93 -9.16
N ILE A 246 11.76 -6.63 -7.89
CA ILE A 246 10.74 -5.70 -7.41
C ILE A 246 11.46 -4.59 -6.61
N PRO A 247 11.95 -3.55 -7.29
CA PRO A 247 12.67 -2.46 -6.63
C PRO A 247 11.73 -1.58 -5.81
N LEU A 248 12.29 -0.86 -4.85
CA LEU A 248 11.58 0.17 -4.12
C LEU A 248 11.09 1.27 -5.08
N PRO A 249 9.78 1.59 -5.12
CA PRO A 249 9.24 2.44 -6.18
C PRO A 249 9.63 3.91 -6.07
N GLY A 250 9.60 4.52 -4.92
CA GLY A 250 9.99 5.92 -4.70
C GLY A 250 9.11 6.97 -5.40
N TYR A 251 7.93 6.61 -5.90
CA TYR A 251 6.95 7.51 -6.52
C TYR A 251 5.51 7.08 -6.21
N VAL A 252 4.56 7.97 -6.43
CA VAL A 252 3.13 7.72 -6.24
C VAL A 252 2.42 7.77 -7.59
N ILE A 253 1.45 6.89 -7.80
CA ILE A 253 0.51 6.94 -8.92
C ILE A 253 -0.78 7.57 -8.36
N PRO A 254 -1.17 8.75 -8.84
CA PRO A 254 -2.37 9.41 -8.33
C PRO A 254 -3.63 8.62 -8.72
N ALA A 255 -4.68 8.76 -7.93
CA ALA A 255 -6.03 8.40 -8.35
C ALA A 255 -6.39 9.15 -9.63
N ARG A 256 -7.23 8.55 -10.48
CA ARG A 256 -7.70 9.17 -11.73
C ARG A 256 -6.56 9.60 -12.68
N ALA A 257 -5.42 8.90 -12.65
CA ALA A 257 -4.30 9.20 -13.55
C ALA A 257 -4.76 9.15 -15.02
N ALA A 258 -4.36 10.17 -15.79
CA ALA A 258 -4.69 10.26 -17.21
C ALA A 258 -3.97 9.15 -18.01
N THR A 259 -4.55 8.78 -19.15
CA THR A 259 -3.90 7.95 -20.17
C THR A 259 -3.60 8.81 -21.40
N SER A 260 -2.59 8.43 -22.18
CA SER A 260 -2.12 9.24 -23.31
C SER A 260 -3.09 9.29 -24.49
N ASP A 261 -4.08 8.37 -24.54
CA ASP A 261 -5.17 8.38 -25.53
C ASP A 261 -6.34 9.30 -25.12
N GLY A 262 -6.32 9.85 -23.90
CA GLY A 262 -7.29 10.84 -23.45
C GLY A 262 -8.69 10.27 -23.18
N HIS A 263 -8.83 8.98 -22.89
CA HIS A 263 -10.14 8.41 -22.51
C HIS A 263 -10.78 9.19 -21.36
N ALA A 264 -12.03 9.60 -21.56
CA ALA A 264 -12.80 10.30 -20.56
C ALA A 264 -13.24 9.33 -19.45
N LEU A 265 -13.18 9.79 -18.23
CA LEU A 265 -13.64 9.04 -17.05
C LEU A 265 -14.98 9.60 -16.61
N VAL A 266 -15.92 8.70 -16.26
CA VAL A 266 -17.26 9.04 -15.80
C VAL A 266 -17.50 8.57 -14.36
N SER A 267 -18.39 9.25 -13.65
CA SER A 267 -18.94 8.73 -12.40
C SER A 267 -19.94 7.63 -12.72
N VAL A 268 -19.92 6.57 -11.93
CA VAL A 268 -20.89 5.45 -12.00
C VAL A 268 -21.69 5.32 -10.70
N ALA A 269 -21.48 6.25 -9.77
CA ALA A 269 -22.19 6.27 -8.50
C ALA A 269 -23.61 6.80 -8.67
N PRO A 270 -24.58 6.27 -7.91
CA PRO A 270 -25.92 6.84 -7.82
C PRO A 270 -25.87 8.29 -7.32
N GLU A 271 -26.91 9.07 -7.65
CA GLU A 271 -27.03 10.45 -7.20
C GLU A 271 -26.92 10.54 -5.66
N GLY A 272 -26.05 11.40 -5.19
CA GLY A 272 -25.76 11.61 -3.77
C GLY A 272 -24.91 10.54 -3.09
N LEU A 273 -24.43 9.51 -3.80
CA LEU A 273 -23.57 8.45 -3.25
C LEU A 273 -22.14 8.47 -3.77
N GLU A 274 -21.80 9.38 -4.71
CA GLU A 274 -20.38 9.56 -5.11
C GLU A 274 -19.56 10.05 -3.89
N GLY A 275 -18.49 9.32 -3.57
CA GLY A 275 -17.58 9.68 -2.49
C GLY A 275 -16.47 10.61 -2.96
N GLU A 276 -15.88 11.38 -2.03
CA GLU A 276 -14.74 12.27 -2.33
C GLU A 276 -13.55 11.48 -2.90
N PHE A 277 -13.35 10.23 -2.42
CA PHE A 277 -12.26 9.36 -2.81
C PHE A 277 -12.62 8.37 -3.94
N ASP A 278 -13.86 8.44 -4.45
CA ASP A 278 -14.27 7.56 -5.53
C ASP A 278 -13.50 7.87 -6.82
N ASP A 279 -13.05 6.83 -7.48
CA ASP A 279 -12.50 6.94 -8.82
C ASP A 279 -13.62 7.18 -9.83
N ARG A 280 -13.27 7.82 -10.93
CA ARG A 280 -14.10 7.82 -12.14
C ARG A 280 -13.68 6.66 -13.01
N VAL A 281 -14.67 5.99 -13.58
CA VAL A 281 -14.51 4.77 -14.37
C VAL A 281 -14.33 5.09 -15.85
N ASP A 282 -13.48 4.34 -16.52
CA ASP A 282 -13.36 4.34 -17.97
C ASP A 282 -14.48 3.46 -18.55
N PRO A 283 -15.41 4.01 -19.32
CA PRO A 283 -16.52 3.23 -19.91
C PRO A 283 -16.08 2.07 -20.82
N ALA A 284 -14.84 2.11 -21.30
CA ALA A 284 -14.25 1.00 -22.05
C ALA A 284 -14.07 -0.26 -21.20
N TYR A 285 -14.01 -0.13 -19.87
CA TYR A 285 -13.77 -1.23 -18.93
C TYR A 285 -14.83 -1.25 -17.82
N PRO A 286 -16.07 -1.64 -18.12
CA PRO A 286 -17.21 -1.41 -17.23
C PRO A 286 -17.32 -2.37 -16.04
N VAL A 287 -16.61 -3.53 -16.03
CA VAL A 287 -16.82 -4.57 -15.02
C VAL A 287 -15.78 -4.53 -13.93
N HIS A 288 -16.22 -4.39 -12.67
CA HIS A 288 -15.41 -4.31 -11.48
C HIS A 288 -15.87 -5.36 -10.46
N THR A 289 -14.92 -5.96 -9.71
CA THR A 289 -15.21 -6.93 -8.65
C THR A 289 -14.44 -6.60 -7.39
N ALA A 290 -15.09 -6.72 -6.23
CA ALA A 290 -14.49 -6.52 -4.92
C ALA A 290 -13.96 -7.82 -4.29
N THR A 291 -14.26 -9.00 -4.82
CA THR A 291 -14.06 -10.31 -4.17
C THR A 291 -12.64 -10.51 -3.65
N ASN A 292 -11.64 -10.22 -4.46
CA ASN A 292 -10.24 -10.48 -4.09
C ASN A 292 -9.65 -9.42 -3.15
N THR A 293 -10.24 -8.23 -3.09
CA THR A 293 -9.77 -7.12 -2.25
C THR A 293 -10.50 -7.07 -0.92
N SER A 294 -11.77 -7.44 -0.88
CA SER A 294 -12.60 -7.41 0.33
C SER A 294 -12.12 -8.35 1.43
N GLU A 295 -11.37 -9.43 1.11
CA GLU A 295 -10.77 -10.30 2.12
C GLU A 295 -9.68 -9.61 2.95
N ALA A 296 -8.94 -8.67 2.35
CA ALA A 296 -7.86 -7.95 3.03
C ALA A 296 -8.28 -6.54 3.45
N LEU A 297 -9.25 -5.97 2.76
CA LEU A 297 -9.69 -4.57 2.85
C LEU A 297 -11.21 -4.50 2.74
N PRO A 298 -11.95 -5.08 3.72
CA PRO A 298 -13.41 -4.96 3.75
C PRO A 298 -13.78 -3.48 3.93
N GLY A 299 -14.55 -2.95 3.00
CA GLY A 299 -14.99 -1.55 3.07
C GLY A 299 -16.25 -1.34 3.93
N PRO A 300 -16.72 -0.09 4.06
CA PRO A 300 -16.07 1.12 3.56
C PRO A 300 -14.84 1.52 4.40
N LEU A 301 -13.74 1.80 3.71
CA LEU A 301 -12.44 2.11 4.31
C LEU A 301 -12.33 3.59 4.69
N THR A 302 -11.50 3.91 5.69
CA THR A 302 -11.17 5.29 5.99
C THR A 302 -10.37 5.95 4.87
N PRO A 303 -10.46 7.29 4.70
CA PRO A 303 -9.69 8.04 3.71
C PRO A 303 -8.18 7.76 3.71
N LEU A 304 -7.57 7.66 4.89
CA LEU A 304 -6.15 7.33 5.02
C LEU A 304 -5.83 5.93 4.49
N THR A 305 -6.70 4.97 4.79
CA THR A 305 -6.55 3.60 4.32
C THR A 305 -6.72 3.52 2.81
N VAL A 306 -7.71 4.21 2.25
CA VAL A 306 -7.89 4.34 0.79
C VAL A 306 -6.63 4.93 0.15
N ASP A 307 -6.12 6.06 0.66
CA ASP A 307 -4.93 6.72 0.13
C ASP A 307 -3.71 5.79 0.09
N LEU A 308 -3.41 5.13 1.21
CA LEU A 308 -2.24 4.27 1.33
C LEU A 308 -2.39 2.93 0.60
N GLN A 309 -3.51 2.23 0.81
CA GLN A 309 -3.66 0.85 0.31
C GLN A 309 -4.01 0.85 -1.18
N ALA A 310 -4.97 1.67 -1.64
CA ALA A 310 -5.27 1.75 -3.07
C ALA A 310 -4.09 2.32 -3.86
N GLY A 311 -3.37 3.31 -3.31
CA GLY A 311 -2.13 3.83 -3.89
C GLY A 311 -1.06 2.76 -4.06
N ALA A 312 -0.87 1.91 -3.05
CA ALA A 312 0.08 0.80 -3.09
C ALA A 312 -0.33 -0.28 -4.11
N ILE A 313 -1.62 -0.61 -4.21
CA ILE A 313 -2.13 -1.59 -5.17
C ILE A 313 -1.99 -1.06 -6.62
N ARG A 314 -2.19 0.25 -6.87
CA ARG A 314 -1.92 0.86 -8.19
C ARG A 314 -0.45 0.69 -8.60
N LEU A 315 0.48 0.86 -7.67
CA LEU A 315 1.91 0.60 -7.93
C LEU A 315 2.20 -0.90 -8.16
N ALA A 316 1.50 -1.78 -7.43
CA ALA A 316 1.58 -3.22 -7.66
C ALA A 316 1.12 -3.59 -9.09
N ASN A 317 0.04 -2.98 -9.57
CA ASN A 317 -0.43 -3.17 -10.95
C ASN A 317 0.64 -2.77 -11.98
N ALA A 318 1.34 -1.64 -11.76
CA ALA A 318 2.44 -1.24 -12.64
C ALA A 318 3.58 -2.27 -12.67
N ALA A 319 3.90 -2.90 -11.55
CA ALA A 319 4.90 -3.97 -11.48
C ALA A 319 4.41 -5.25 -12.19
N MET A 320 3.16 -5.64 -11.98
CA MET A 320 2.52 -6.80 -12.63
C MET A 320 2.44 -6.62 -14.15
N GLY A 321 1.97 -5.46 -14.63
CA GLY A 321 1.86 -5.18 -16.06
C GLY A 321 3.22 -5.30 -16.76
N ARG A 322 4.28 -4.78 -16.13
CA ARG A 322 5.65 -4.95 -16.64
C ARG A 322 6.10 -6.42 -16.65
N MET A 323 5.73 -7.20 -15.63
CA MET A 323 6.07 -8.62 -15.54
C MET A 323 5.41 -9.43 -16.68
N ILE A 324 4.14 -9.18 -16.99
CA ILE A 324 3.41 -9.83 -18.10
C ILE A 324 3.70 -9.17 -19.46
N ALA A 325 4.71 -8.32 -19.52
CA ALA A 325 5.22 -7.66 -20.74
C ALA A 325 4.24 -6.72 -21.46
N LEU A 326 3.28 -6.17 -20.73
CA LEU A 326 2.50 -5.04 -21.26
C LEU A 326 3.44 -3.85 -21.53
N ASP A 327 3.16 -3.12 -22.60
CA ASP A 327 3.88 -1.89 -22.98
C ASP A 327 2.92 -0.85 -23.57
N GLY A 328 3.43 0.38 -23.80
CA GLY A 328 2.66 1.48 -24.38
C GLY A 328 1.34 1.73 -23.66
N ILE A 329 0.29 1.98 -24.45
CA ILE A 329 -1.05 2.33 -23.98
C ILE A 329 -1.69 1.20 -23.12
N ALA A 330 -1.42 -0.06 -23.46
CA ALA A 330 -1.95 -1.20 -22.69
C ALA A 330 -1.39 -1.22 -21.25
N LEU A 331 -0.11 -0.88 -21.06
CA LEU A 331 0.48 -0.73 -19.73
C LEU A 331 -0.09 0.49 -19.00
N GLU A 332 -0.40 1.57 -19.71
CA GLU A 332 -1.01 2.75 -19.10
C GLU A 332 -2.41 2.45 -18.58
N HIS A 333 -3.26 1.83 -19.39
CA HIS A 333 -4.60 1.39 -18.98
C HIS A 333 -4.53 0.42 -17.81
N TRP A 334 -3.69 -0.62 -17.91
CA TRP A 334 -3.49 -1.57 -16.84
C TRP A 334 -3.09 -0.87 -15.53
N THR A 335 -2.10 0.01 -15.57
CA THR A 335 -1.60 0.68 -14.35
C THR A 335 -2.64 1.58 -13.70
N SER A 336 -3.44 2.32 -14.51
CA SER A 336 -4.32 3.36 -14.01
C SER A 336 -5.78 2.94 -13.86
N ARG A 337 -6.19 1.78 -14.39
CA ARG A 337 -7.60 1.35 -14.43
C ARG A 337 -7.88 0.02 -13.71
N VAL A 338 -6.85 -0.79 -13.38
CA VAL A 338 -7.07 -2.08 -12.69
C VAL A 338 -7.65 -1.89 -11.29
N THR A 339 -7.18 -0.90 -10.54
CA THR A 339 -7.68 -0.61 -9.19
C THR A 339 -8.63 0.56 -9.23
N THR A 340 -9.84 0.38 -8.74
CA THR A 340 -10.89 1.40 -8.69
C THR A 340 -11.44 1.48 -7.27
N VAL A 341 -11.64 2.68 -6.76
CA VAL A 341 -12.30 2.94 -5.48
C VAL A 341 -13.71 3.44 -5.76
N LEU A 342 -14.72 2.79 -5.20
CA LEU A 342 -16.13 3.18 -5.30
C LEU A 342 -16.80 2.98 -3.93
N GLY A 343 -17.48 3.99 -3.42
CA GLY A 343 -18.11 3.94 -2.09
C GLY A 343 -17.13 3.58 -0.97
N HIS A 344 -15.87 4.03 -1.08
CA HIS A 344 -14.76 3.66 -0.18
C HIS A 344 -14.44 2.16 -0.12
N HIS A 345 -14.82 1.39 -1.15
CA HIS A 345 -14.41 0.00 -1.34
C HIS A 345 -13.41 -0.08 -2.49
N ILE A 346 -12.44 -0.98 -2.38
CA ILE A 346 -11.44 -1.20 -3.43
C ILE A 346 -11.89 -2.35 -4.33
N TYR A 347 -12.09 -2.04 -5.60
CA TYR A 347 -12.46 -2.98 -6.65
C TYR A 347 -11.28 -3.25 -7.59
N ILE A 348 -11.26 -4.43 -8.17
CA ILE A 348 -10.40 -4.78 -9.29
C ILE A 348 -11.22 -4.78 -10.58
N ASN A 349 -10.76 -4.08 -11.59
CA ASN A 349 -11.42 -4.04 -12.88
C ASN A 349 -11.19 -5.35 -13.65
N ALA A 350 -12.25 -6.14 -13.79
CA ALA A 350 -12.19 -7.44 -14.43
C ALA A 350 -12.11 -7.33 -15.97
N SER A 351 -12.75 -6.30 -16.56
CA SER A 351 -12.69 -6.08 -18.01
C SER A 351 -11.26 -5.84 -18.50
N ILE A 352 -10.45 -5.10 -17.74
CA ILE A 352 -9.05 -4.87 -18.12
C ILE A 352 -8.19 -6.14 -17.94
N GLY A 353 -8.63 -7.10 -17.15
CA GLY A 353 -7.98 -8.40 -17.03
C GLY A 353 -7.86 -9.15 -18.36
N VAL A 354 -8.75 -8.88 -19.30
CA VAL A 354 -8.70 -9.44 -20.66
C VAL A 354 -7.43 -8.99 -21.42
N LEU A 355 -6.91 -7.77 -21.16
CA LEU A 355 -5.62 -7.34 -21.74
C LEU A 355 -4.45 -8.21 -21.24
N ALA A 356 -4.51 -8.68 -20.00
CA ALA A 356 -3.51 -9.58 -19.44
C ALA A 356 -3.60 -10.97 -20.09
N ALA A 357 -4.82 -11.51 -20.28
CA ALA A 357 -5.04 -12.79 -20.91
C ALA A 357 -4.39 -12.87 -22.30
N GLU A 358 -4.60 -11.88 -23.10
CA GLU A 358 -4.10 -11.86 -24.48
C GLU A 358 -2.56 -11.87 -24.60
N ASN A 359 -1.85 -11.48 -23.53
CA ASN A 359 -0.38 -11.50 -23.46
C ASN A 359 0.18 -12.74 -22.74
N MET A 360 -0.67 -13.58 -22.12
CA MET A 360 -0.24 -14.76 -21.36
C MET A 360 -0.53 -16.05 -22.13
N PRO A 361 0.46 -16.95 -22.27
CA PRO A 361 0.27 -18.21 -22.98
C PRO A 361 -0.82 -19.07 -22.34
N GLY A 362 -1.83 -19.44 -23.12
CA GLY A 362 -2.90 -20.36 -22.67
C GLY A 362 -3.95 -19.70 -21.77
N TRP A 363 -3.98 -18.38 -21.69
CA TRP A 363 -5.02 -17.63 -20.99
C TRP A 363 -5.97 -16.97 -21.98
N ASP A 364 -7.24 -16.99 -21.62
CA ASP A 364 -8.34 -16.35 -22.34
C ASP A 364 -9.32 -15.73 -21.34
N GLU A 365 -10.39 -15.09 -21.81
CA GLU A 365 -11.42 -14.51 -20.96
C GLU A 365 -12.02 -15.56 -20.01
N GLN A 366 -12.25 -16.79 -20.49
CA GLN A 366 -12.85 -17.86 -19.68
C GLN A 366 -11.90 -18.31 -18.56
N SER A 367 -10.61 -18.41 -18.86
CA SER A 367 -9.59 -18.73 -17.87
C SER A 367 -9.51 -17.68 -16.78
N ILE A 368 -9.50 -16.39 -17.16
CA ILE A 368 -9.49 -15.29 -16.20
C ILE A 368 -10.76 -15.30 -15.35
N ARG A 369 -11.92 -15.46 -15.96
CA ARG A 369 -13.20 -15.53 -15.26
C ARG A 369 -13.19 -16.65 -14.20
N ARG A 370 -12.77 -17.86 -14.59
CA ARG A 370 -12.76 -19.04 -13.72
C ARG A 370 -11.67 -18.97 -12.64
N ASP A 371 -10.45 -18.60 -13.03
CA ASP A 371 -9.26 -18.83 -12.20
C ASP A 371 -8.86 -17.59 -11.39
N VAL A 372 -9.34 -16.39 -11.81
CA VAL A 372 -9.00 -15.13 -11.14
C VAL A 372 -10.19 -14.51 -10.44
N TYR A 373 -11.35 -14.47 -11.10
CA TYR A 373 -12.50 -13.71 -10.59
C TYR A 373 -13.72 -14.55 -10.20
N GLY A 374 -13.72 -15.82 -10.37
CA GLY A 374 -14.69 -16.88 -10.04
C GLY A 374 -16.17 -16.55 -9.74
N ASN A 375 -16.42 -15.38 -9.17
CA ASN A 375 -17.73 -14.92 -8.71
C ASN A 375 -18.49 -14.02 -9.70
N ILE A 376 -17.91 -13.70 -10.87
CA ILE A 376 -18.59 -12.84 -11.86
C ILE A 376 -19.62 -13.69 -12.61
N PRO A 377 -20.93 -13.30 -12.60
CA PRO A 377 -21.97 -14.01 -13.32
C PRO A 377 -21.65 -14.21 -14.79
N ALA A 378 -22.03 -15.37 -15.34
CA ALA A 378 -21.68 -15.73 -16.71
C ALA A 378 -22.32 -14.80 -17.76
N GLU A 379 -23.43 -14.15 -17.41
CA GLU A 379 -24.19 -13.23 -18.26
C GLU A 379 -23.47 -11.88 -18.45
N ILE A 380 -22.56 -11.52 -17.54
CA ILE A 380 -21.79 -10.27 -17.62
C ILE A 380 -20.59 -10.49 -18.54
N SER A 381 -20.54 -9.80 -19.67
CA SER A 381 -19.38 -9.81 -20.57
C SER A 381 -18.21 -9.03 -19.97
N LEU A 382 -17.03 -9.61 -19.95
CA LEU A 382 -15.80 -8.92 -19.55
C LEU A 382 -15.11 -8.19 -20.70
N THR A 383 -15.58 -8.38 -21.93
CA THR A 383 -14.93 -7.83 -23.14
C THR A 383 -14.88 -6.31 -23.08
N PRO A 384 -13.70 -5.68 -23.16
CA PRO A 384 -13.57 -4.22 -23.18
C PRO A 384 -14.20 -3.62 -24.44
N HIS A 385 -14.78 -2.42 -24.30
CA HIS A 385 -15.24 -1.63 -25.43
C HIS A 385 -14.10 -0.74 -25.94
N GLY A 386 -13.59 -0.99 -27.16
CA GLY A 386 -12.54 -0.14 -27.74
C GLY A 386 -11.16 -0.32 -27.09
N LYS A 387 -10.82 -1.54 -26.72
CA LYS A 387 -9.51 -1.86 -26.12
C LYS A 387 -8.34 -1.43 -27.02
N PRO A 388 -7.16 -1.11 -26.43
CA PRO A 388 -5.94 -0.87 -27.20
C PRO A 388 -5.64 -2.03 -28.15
N PRO A 389 -5.06 -1.75 -29.32
CA PRO A 389 -4.69 -2.81 -30.26
C PRO A 389 -3.68 -3.76 -29.62
N THR A 390 -4.01 -5.05 -29.64
CA THR A 390 -3.11 -6.11 -29.17
C THR A 390 -2.19 -6.57 -30.28
N PRO A 391 -0.96 -6.99 -29.95
CA PRO A 391 -0.05 -7.53 -30.95
C PRO A 391 -0.66 -8.74 -31.66
N THR A 392 -0.57 -8.80 -32.99
CA THR A 392 -1.05 -9.93 -33.79
C THR A 392 0.12 -10.64 -34.52
N GLY A 393 -0.06 -11.90 -34.93
CA GLY A 393 0.91 -12.66 -35.70
C GLY A 393 2.25 -12.84 -34.95
N PHE A 394 3.37 -12.60 -35.65
CA PHE A 394 4.71 -12.76 -35.06
C PHE A 394 4.99 -11.84 -33.87
N ALA A 395 4.40 -10.65 -33.84
CA ALA A 395 4.53 -9.72 -32.73
C ALA A 395 3.87 -10.28 -31.46
N SER A 396 2.71 -10.94 -31.57
CA SER A 396 2.04 -11.63 -30.45
C SER A 396 2.91 -12.77 -29.91
N THR A 397 3.45 -13.64 -30.79
CA THR A 397 4.35 -14.72 -30.38
C THR A 397 5.58 -14.18 -29.64
N ARG A 398 6.17 -13.09 -30.12
CA ARG A 398 7.32 -12.44 -29.45
C ARG A 398 6.94 -11.84 -28.10
N ALA A 399 5.77 -11.22 -27.98
CA ALA A 399 5.26 -10.68 -26.71
C ALA A 399 5.05 -11.80 -25.68
N THR A 400 4.42 -12.89 -26.10
CA THR A 400 4.21 -14.11 -25.28
C THR A 400 5.52 -14.69 -24.75
N TRP A 401 6.55 -14.86 -25.60
CA TRP A 401 7.86 -15.36 -25.16
C TRP A 401 8.57 -14.37 -24.23
N ARG A 402 8.42 -13.07 -24.45
CA ARG A 402 8.94 -12.05 -23.53
C ARG A 402 8.26 -12.14 -22.16
N ALA A 403 6.93 -12.27 -22.12
CA ALA A 403 6.17 -12.44 -20.90
C ALA A 403 6.58 -13.71 -20.15
N ALA A 404 6.63 -14.86 -20.83
CA ALA A 404 7.07 -16.13 -20.26
C ALA A 404 8.49 -16.03 -19.65
N GLY A 405 9.42 -15.39 -20.38
CA GLY A 405 10.79 -15.18 -19.91
C GLY A 405 10.87 -14.25 -18.68
N ARG A 406 10.02 -13.22 -18.60
CA ARG A 406 9.95 -12.33 -17.44
C ARG A 406 9.33 -13.03 -16.23
N VAL A 407 8.21 -13.74 -16.41
CA VAL A 407 7.55 -14.54 -15.37
C VAL A 407 8.52 -15.58 -14.79
N LEU A 408 9.23 -16.32 -15.64
CA LEU A 408 10.23 -17.31 -15.18
C LEU A 408 11.34 -16.64 -14.34
N ARG A 409 11.90 -15.52 -14.81
CA ARG A 409 12.94 -14.80 -14.05
C ARG A 409 12.41 -14.28 -12.72
N THR A 410 11.15 -13.82 -12.70
CA THR A 410 10.49 -13.40 -11.47
C THR A 410 10.33 -14.60 -10.53
N ALA A 411 9.85 -15.73 -11.00
CA ALA A 411 9.68 -16.94 -10.20
C ALA A 411 11.01 -17.42 -9.57
N LEU A 412 12.11 -17.38 -10.34
CA LEU A 412 13.45 -17.77 -9.87
C LEU A 412 13.99 -16.86 -8.75
N ARG A 413 13.60 -15.58 -8.74
CA ARG A 413 14.06 -14.59 -7.76
C ARG A 413 13.06 -14.28 -6.68
N TYR A 414 11.82 -14.73 -6.84
CA TYR A 414 10.71 -14.33 -5.97
C TYR A 414 11.01 -14.60 -4.50
N ARG A 415 11.53 -15.77 -4.18
CA ARG A 415 11.88 -16.15 -2.79
C ARG A 415 12.95 -15.20 -2.21
N GLU A 416 14.05 -14.95 -2.92
CA GLU A 416 15.11 -14.04 -2.47
C GLU A 416 14.57 -12.63 -2.24
N THR A 417 13.73 -12.15 -3.18
CA THR A 417 13.11 -10.82 -3.09
C THR A 417 12.18 -10.72 -1.87
N THR A 418 11.35 -11.73 -1.65
CA THR A 418 10.39 -11.74 -0.53
C THR A 418 11.08 -11.87 0.83
N ASP A 419 12.13 -12.70 0.91
CA ASP A 419 12.95 -12.83 2.11
C ASP A 419 13.63 -11.50 2.45
N GLY A 420 14.13 -10.77 1.44
CA GLY A 420 14.73 -9.45 1.60
C GLY A 420 13.73 -8.39 2.06
N ILE A 421 12.52 -8.38 1.50
CA ILE A 421 11.44 -7.46 1.91
C ILE A 421 11.04 -7.73 3.36
N ASN A 422 10.85 -9.00 3.72
CA ASN A 422 10.46 -9.38 5.07
C ASN A 422 11.56 -9.05 6.09
N ALA A 423 12.83 -9.31 5.78
CA ALA A 423 13.96 -8.94 6.63
C ALA A 423 14.01 -7.42 6.85
N ALA A 424 13.80 -6.62 5.79
CA ALA A 424 13.73 -5.18 5.90
C ALA A 424 12.56 -4.72 6.79
N ALA A 425 11.38 -5.35 6.69
CA ALA A 425 10.23 -5.02 7.53
C ALA A 425 10.51 -5.25 9.02
N HIS A 426 11.22 -6.32 9.37
CA HIS A 426 11.64 -6.57 10.75
C HIS A 426 12.72 -5.61 11.26
N GLN A 427 13.66 -5.21 10.40
CA GLN A 427 14.77 -4.32 10.78
C GLN A 427 14.36 -2.85 10.87
N GLU A 428 13.43 -2.41 10.03
CA GLU A 428 13.01 -1.01 9.91
C GLU A 428 11.81 -0.68 10.81
N ALA A 429 11.12 -1.68 11.35
CA ALA A 429 10.01 -1.47 12.29
C ALA A 429 10.50 -0.83 13.59
N LEU A 430 9.78 0.20 14.02
CA LEU A 430 10.00 0.88 15.29
C LEU A 430 8.76 0.70 16.17
N GLY A 431 8.97 0.46 17.46
CA GLY A 431 7.90 0.48 18.44
C GLY A 431 7.47 1.91 18.79
N ALA A 432 6.27 2.07 19.38
CA ALA A 432 5.69 3.36 19.71
C ALA A 432 6.62 4.25 20.57
N GLY A 433 7.40 3.66 21.50
CA GLY A 433 8.38 4.39 22.29
C GLY A 433 9.46 5.07 21.43
N ALA A 434 10.09 4.31 20.54
CA ALA A 434 11.11 4.84 19.65
C ALA A 434 10.56 5.87 18.65
N ILE A 435 9.30 5.71 18.20
CA ILE A 435 8.65 6.68 17.31
C ILE A 435 8.42 8.02 18.01
N ARG A 436 8.06 8.02 19.30
CA ARG A 436 7.89 9.25 20.10
C ARG A 436 9.17 10.06 20.26
N GLU A 437 10.33 9.40 20.26
CA GLU A 437 11.65 10.04 20.35
C GLU A 437 12.11 10.71 19.05
N LEU A 438 11.47 10.41 17.92
CA LEU A 438 11.79 11.02 16.63
C LEU A 438 11.40 12.50 16.61
N THR A 439 12.24 13.34 16.02
CA THR A 439 11.85 14.72 15.69
C THR A 439 10.78 14.71 14.58
N ASP A 440 10.10 15.83 14.36
CA ASP A 440 9.09 15.93 13.30
C ASP A 440 9.66 15.59 11.92
N GLU A 441 10.89 16.04 11.67
CA GLU A 441 11.60 15.79 10.40
C GLU A 441 11.96 14.31 10.23
N GLN A 442 12.44 13.68 11.29
CA GLN A 442 12.77 12.25 11.29
C GLN A 442 11.52 11.39 11.13
N LEU A 443 10.43 11.78 11.82
CA LEU A 443 9.13 11.11 11.68
C LEU A 443 8.61 11.22 10.24
N HIS A 444 8.65 12.42 9.65
CA HIS A 444 8.30 12.65 8.24
C HIS A 444 9.12 11.74 7.30
N ALA A 445 10.42 11.70 7.48
CA ALA A 445 11.34 10.87 6.70
C ALA A 445 11.00 9.37 6.80
N ARG A 446 10.71 8.89 8.02
CA ARG A 446 10.33 7.47 8.25
C ARG A 446 8.98 7.14 7.63
N VAL A 447 7.99 8.02 7.74
CA VAL A 447 6.67 7.83 7.12
C VAL A 447 6.79 7.67 5.61
N LEU A 448 7.57 8.50 4.93
CA LEU A 448 7.77 8.39 3.48
C LEU A 448 8.51 7.09 3.09
N LEU A 449 9.49 6.66 3.88
CA LEU A 449 10.17 5.38 3.65
C LEU A 449 9.20 4.20 3.82
N TRP A 450 8.42 4.17 4.91
CA TRP A 450 7.47 3.08 5.16
C TRP A 450 6.33 3.04 4.15
N ARG A 451 5.87 4.19 3.64
CA ARG A 451 4.94 4.23 2.50
C ARG A 451 5.54 3.55 1.27
N ASP A 452 6.77 3.87 0.91
CA ASP A 452 7.42 3.27 -0.26
C ASP A 452 7.70 1.77 -0.06
N ARG A 453 7.97 1.34 1.18
CA ARG A 453 8.07 -0.07 1.57
C ARG A 453 6.74 -0.81 1.50
N LEU A 454 5.65 -0.18 1.98
CA LEU A 454 4.30 -0.71 1.82
C LEU A 454 3.97 -0.94 0.34
N ASN A 455 4.29 0.03 -0.50
CA ASN A 455 4.13 -0.05 -1.95
C ASN A 455 4.92 -1.22 -2.56
N GLN A 456 6.18 -1.42 -2.15
CA GLN A 456 7.02 -2.54 -2.57
C GLN A 456 6.44 -3.88 -2.11
N SER A 457 5.95 -3.95 -0.87
CA SER A 457 5.37 -5.16 -0.29
C SER A 457 4.08 -5.56 -1.01
N TRP A 458 3.20 -4.61 -1.33
CA TRP A 458 2.01 -4.88 -2.14
C TRP A 458 2.35 -5.37 -3.55
N ALA A 459 3.37 -4.80 -4.19
CA ALA A 459 3.83 -5.27 -5.50
C ALA A 459 4.31 -6.74 -5.43
N ALA A 460 5.04 -7.09 -4.38
CA ALA A 460 5.49 -8.45 -4.17
C ALA A 460 4.33 -9.40 -3.80
N ALA A 461 3.36 -8.96 -2.98
CA ALA A 461 2.19 -9.74 -2.60
C ALA A 461 1.30 -10.05 -3.81
N SER A 462 1.02 -9.05 -4.66
CA SER A 462 0.22 -9.22 -5.88
C SER A 462 0.89 -10.17 -6.89
N ILE A 463 2.20 -10.04 -7.09
CA ILE A 463 2.97 -11.00 -7.89
C ILE A 463 2.92 -12.39 -7.26
N GLY A 464 2.94 -12.47 -5.93
CA GLY A 464 2.85 -13.73 -5.16
C GLY A 464 1.56 -14.50 -5.41
N VAL A 465 0.44 -13.82 -5.57
CA VAL A 465 -0.84 -14.45 -5.93
C VAL A 465 -0.70 -15.20 -7.27
N MET A 466 -0.13 -14.55 -8.29
CA MET A 466 0.10 -15.18 -9.58
C MET A 466 1.10 -16.34 -9.50
N MET A 467 2.18 -16.17 -8.74
CA MET A 467 3.21 -17.22 -8.60
C MET A 467 2.65 -18.44 -7.87
N THR A 468 1.86 -18.25 -6.82
CA THR A 468 1.20 -19.34 -6.08
C THR A 468 0.18 -20.03 -6.95
N GLY A 469 -0.68 -19.31 -7.66
CA GLY A 469 -1.66 -19.86 -8.60
C GLY A 469 -0.99 -20.73 -9.67
N ALA A 470 0.06 -20.24 -10.31
CA ALA A 470 0.81 -20.98 -11.32
C ALA A 470 1.48 -22.25 -10.74
N ALA A 471 2.10 -22.15 -9.55
CA ALA A 471 2.74 -23.28 -8.91
C ALA A 471 1.73 -24.36 -8.50
N THR A 472 0.57 -23.96 -7.97
CA THR A 472 -0.53 -24.87 -7.63
C THR A 472 -1.11 -25.53 -8.87
N ALA A 473 -1.35 -24.79 -9.96
CA ALA A 473 -1.83 -25.34 -11.23
C ALA A 473 -0.86 -26.38 -11.83
N ILE A 474 0.45 -26.14 -11.73
CA ILE A 474 1.46 -27.13 -12.15
C ILE A 474 1.40 -28.39 -11.27
N HIS A 475 1.21 -28.22 -9.94
CA HIS A 475 1.12 -29.34 -9.01
C HIS A 475 -0.15 -30.17 -9.22
N SER A 476 -1.27 -29.52 -9.50
CA SER A 476 -2.61 -30.15 -9.66
C SER A 476 -2.84 -30.78 -11.03
N ARG A 477 -1.90 -30.66 -11.98
CA ARG A 477 -2.07 -31.24 -13.33
C ARG A 477 -2.40 -32.73 -13.25
N GLY A 478 -3.63 -33.09 -13.67
CA GLY A 478 -4.11 -34.47 -13.72
C GLY A 478 -4.53 -35.09 -12.38
N LYS A 479 -4.75 -34.28 -11.34
CA LYS A 479 -5.24 -34.71 -10.03
C LYS A 479 -6.41 -33.82 -9.60
N GLU A 480 -7.48 -34.45 -9.11
CA GLU A 480 -8.50 -33.73 -8.36
C GLU A 480 -7.87 -33.14 -7.09
N ALA A 481 -8.01 -31.83 -6.90
CA ALA A 481 -7.68 -31.05 -5.69
C ALA A 481 -6.52 -31.61 -4.84
N ALA A 482 -5.29 -31.61 -5.40
CA ALA A 482 -4.12 -32.01 -4.64
C ALA A 482 -3.81 -30.97 -3.56
N THR A 483 -4.09 -31.28 -2.30
CA THR A 483 -3.67 -30.47 -1.15
C THR A 483 -2.14 -30.42 -1.09
N VAL A 484 -1.61 -29.21 -0.91
CA VAL A 484 -0.18 -29.00 -0.69
C VAL A 484 0.06 -29.06 0.82
N PRO A 485 0.78 -30.06 1.36
CA PRO A 485 1.04 -30.15 2.79
C PRO A 485 2.01 -29.01 3.19
N ILE A 486 1.57 -28.15 4.10
CA ILE A 486 2.37 -27.05 4.66
C ILE A 486 2.27 -27.14 6.18
N ASP A 487 3.42 -27.06 6.86
CA ASP A 487 3.48 -27.00 8.31
C ASP A 487 2.93 -25.65 8.79
N LEU A 488 1.92 -25.67 9.65
CA LEU A 488 1.26 -24.49 10.21
C LEU A 488 2.22 -23.54 10.94
N GLU A 489 3.25 -24.06 11.59
CA GLU A 489 4.28 -23.25 12.25
C GLU A 489 5.04 -22.36 11.25
N GLN A 490 4.98 -22.67 9.96
CA GLN A 490 5.61 -21.91 8.88
C GLN A 490 4.66 -20.95 8.17
N LEU A 491 3.35 -20.98 8.50
CA LEU A 491 2.35 -20.08 7.93
C LEU A 491 2.15 -18.86 8.83
N GLU A 492 2.36 -17.68 8.26
CA GLU A 492 2.15 -16.42 8.99
C GLU A 492 0.68 -16.21 9.39
N SER A 493 -0.25 -16.64 8.54
CA SER A 493 -1.69 -16.56 8.81
C SER A 493 -2.15 -17.48 9.97
N ALA A 494 -1.47 -18.58 10.21
CA ALA A 494 -1.79 -19.51 11.31
C ALA A 494 -1.25 -19.04 12.68
N ARG A 495 -0.33 -18.07 12.71
CA ARG A 495 0.35 -17.65 13.95
C ARG A 495 -0.61 -17.12 15.01
N THR A 496 -1.67 -16.40 14.63
CA THR A 496 -2.65 -15.88 15.59
C THR A 496 -3.32 -17.02 16.34
N MET A 497 -3.78 -18.05 15.66
CA MET A 497 -4.41 -19.19 16.29
C MET A 497 -3.43 -20.03 17.10
N LEU A 498 -2.19 -20.19 16.62
CA LEU A 498 -1.14 -20.87 17.40
C LEU A 498 -0.82 -20.12 18.69
N ALA A 499 -0.86 -18.79 18.68
CA ALA A 499 -0.70 -17.96 19.86
C ALA A 499 -1.86 -18.17 20.85
N VAL A 500 -3.11 -18.14 20.36
CA VAL A 500 -4.30 -18.42 21.17
C VAL A 500 -4.18 -19.79 21.83
N GLU A 501 -3.82 -20.83 21.10
CA GLU A 501 -3.70 -22.18 21.65
C GLU A 501 -2.59 -22.33 22.70
N ARG A 502 -1.43 -21.65 22.51
CA ARG A 502 -0.35 -21.66 23.50
C ARG A 502 -0.78 -21.01 24.80
N LEU A 503 -1.48 -19.90 24.73
CA LEU A 503 -2.03 -19.21 25.90
C LEU A 503 -3.19 -20.03 26.52
N ALA A 504 -4.08 -20.62 25.71
CA ALA A 504 -5.16 -21.50 26.17
C ALA A 504 -4.64 -22.72 26.95
N ALA A 505 -3.52 -23.28 26.53
CA ALA A 505 -2.91 -24.42 27.25
C ALA A 505 -2.55 -24.05 28.70
N LEU A 506 -2.14 -22.81 28.97
CA LEU A 506 -1.87 -22.30 30.31
C LEU A 506 -3.17 -22.05 31.08
N CYS A 507 -4.19 -21.48 30.44
CA CYS A 507 -5.50 -21.25 31.05
C CYS A 507 -6.19 -22.55 31.47
N ARG A 508 -6.01 -23.66 30.72
CA ARG A 508 -6.59 -24.99 31.08
C ARG A 508 -6.05 -25.55 32.38
N THR A 509 -4.86 -25.17 32.82
CA THR A 509 -4.20 -25.70 34.00
C THR A 509 -4.42 -24.90 35.27
N ASP A 510 -4.97 -23.69 35.16
CA ASP A 510 -5.19 -22.78 36.30
C ASP A 510 -6.54 -22.09 36.17
N PRO A 511 -7.56 -22.47 37.01
CA PRO A 511 -8.89 -21.87 36.96
C PRO A 511 -8.89 -20.35 37.25
N ALA A 512 -8.04 -19.88 38.17
CA ALA A 512 -8.01 -18.45 38.52
C ALA A 512 -7.45 -17.63 37.33
N LEU A 513 -6.45 -18.16 36.64
CA LEU A 513 -5.92 -17.58 35.41
C LEU A 513 -6.97 -17.60 34.29
N HIS A 514 -7.72 -18.72 34.15
CA HIS A 514 -8.80 -18.80 33.18
C HIS A 514 -9.87 -17.73 33.43
N ASP A 515 -10.32 -17.53 34.66
CA ASP A 515 -11.36 -16.57 35.01
C ASP A 515 -10.88 -15.14 34.75
N ALA A 516 -9.66 -14.78 35.14
CA ALA A 516 -9.08 -13.48 34.84
C ALA A 516 -8.95 -13.23 33.33
N ALA A 517 -8.48 -14.22 32.57
CA ALA A 517 -8.38 -14.14 31.13
C ALA A 517 -9.73 -14.05 30.44
N HIS A 518 -10.74 -14.79 30.90
CA HIS A 518 -12.12 -14.73 30.40
C HIS A 518 -12.76 -13.36 30.60
N ALA A 519 -12.46 -12.71 31.74
CA ALA A 519 -12.88 -11.33 32.02
C ALA A 519 -12.10 -10.27 31.21
N GLY A 520 -11.08 -10.67 30.43
CA GLY A 520 -10.22 -9.75 29.68
C GLY A 520 -9.27 -8.95 30.58
N ASP A 521 -9.13 -9.33 31.88
CA ASP A 521 -8.22 -8.65 32.81
C ASP A 521 -6.76 -9.11 32.60
N VAL A 522 -6.10 -8.47 31.64
CA VAL A 522 -4.70 -8.75 31.29
C VAL A 522 -3.78 -8.55 32.51
N THR A 523 -4.08 -7.57 33.35
CA THR A 523 -3.23 -7.25 34.50
C THR A 523 -3.31 -8.35 35.58
N ALA A 524 -4.52 -8.80 35.91
CA ALA A 524 -4.72 -9.90 36.81
C ALA A 524 -4.16 -11.21 36.30
N ALA A 525 -4.37 -11.52 34.99
CA ALA A 525 -3.84 -12.72 34.36
C ALA A 525 -2.30 -12.77 34.42
N ARG A 526 -1.61 -11.65 34.15
CA ARG A 526 -0.16 -11.52 34.29
C ARG A 526 0.34 -11.71 35.72
N ALA A 527 -0.38 -11.16 36.69
CA ALA A 527 -0.03 -11.26 38.10
C ALA A 527 -0.17 -12.70 38.62
N LEU A 528 -1.23 -13.42 38.18
CA LEU A 528 -1.50 -14.80 38.59
C LEU A 528 -0.46 -15.79 38.04
N SER A 529 0.02 -15.59 36.78
CA SER A 529 0.91 -16.55 36.15
C SER A 529 2.09 -15.85 35.45
N PRO A 530 3.31 -15.91 36.02
CA PRO A 530 4.52 -15.43 35.36
C PRO A 530 4.79 -16.15 34.00
N ALA A 531 4.43 -17.43 33.88
CA ALA A 531 4.55 -18.21 32.66
C ALA A 531 3.61 -17.66 31.57
N PHE A 532 2.37 -17.34 31.93
CA PHE A 532 1.41 -16.70 31.01
C PHE A 532 1.89 -15.31 30.61
N SER A 533 2.37 -14.51 31.55
CA SER A 533 2.92 -13.18 31.25
C SER A 533 4.06 -13.25 30.24
N ALA A 534 5.01 -14.16 30.43
CA ALA A 534 6.13 -14.34 29.52
C ALA A 534 5.68 -14.84 28.13
N ALA A 535 4.72 -15.77 28.10
CA ALA A 535 4.15 -16.29 26.86
C ALA A 535 3.40 -15.19 26.10
N LEU A 536 2.57 -14.39 26.78
CA LEU A 536 1.85 -13.27 26.19
C LEU A 536 2.82 -12.22 25.60
N ASP A 537 3.90 -11.88 26.31
CA ASP A 537 4.91 -10.95 25.81
C ASP A 537 5.62 -11.48 24.56
N GLU A 538 5.90 -12.78 24.51
CA GLU A 538 6.47 -13.42 23.32
C GLU A 538 5.52 -13.37 22.13
N GLU A 539 4.24 -13.70 22.36
CA GLU A 539 3.25 -13.66 21.27
C GLU A 539 2.99 -12.23 20.80
N LEU A 540 2.88 -11.25 21.69
CA LEU A 540 2.73 -9.85 21.31
C LEU A 540 3.94 -9.31 20.52
N ARG A 541 5.16 -9.77 20.81
CA ARG A 541 6.33 -9.44 19.98
C ARG A 541 6.21 -10.04 18.57
N ARG A 542 5.62 -11.20 18.43
CA ARG A 542 5.47 -11.91 17.14
C ARG A 542 4.31 -11.36 16.31
N ILE A 543 3.13 -11.20 16.92
CA ILE A 543 1.87 -10.90 16.23
C ILE A 543 1.18 -9.63 16.72
N GLY A 544 1.77 -8.86 17.62
CA GLY A 544 1.17 -7.63 18.16
C GLY A 544 0.86 -6.56 17.12
N HIS A 545 1.49 -6.61 15.95
CA HIS A 545 1.20 -5.76 14.78
C HIS A 545 -0.05 -6.20 14.01
N ARG A 546 -0.59 -7.38 14.28
CA ARG A 546 -1.80 -7.93 13.68
C ARG A 546 -3.03 -7.59 14.49
N GLY A 547 -4.21 -7.80 13.92
CA GLY A 547 -5.50 -7.59 14.55
C GLY A 547 -6.64 -7.73 13.54
N PRO A 548 -7.90 -7.61 13.98
CA PRO A 548 -9.04 -7.63 13.08
C PRO A 548 -9.00 -6.45 12.11
N GLY A 549 -9.24 -6.70 10.82
CA GLY A 549 -9.14 -5.67 9.78
C GLY A 549 -7.74 -5.05 9.70
N GLU A 550 -6.69 -5.86 9.79
CA GLU A 550 -5.28 -5.46 10.00
C GLU A 550 -4.74 -4.41 9.01
N CYS A 551 -5.35 -4.30 7.82
CA CYS A 551 -4.98 -3.32 6.80
C CYS A 551 -5.74 -1.98 6.91
N GLU A 552 -6.82 -1.90 7.71
CA GLU A 552 -7.50 -0.64 8.04
C GLU A 552 -6.74 0.07 9.16
N LEU A 553 -6.29 1.32 8.91
CA LEU A 553 -5.43 2.03 9.86
C LEU A 553 -6.15 2.50 11.12
N LEU A 554 -7.48 2.63 11.07
CA LEU A 554 -8.30 2.96 12.23
C LEU A 554 -8.37 1.81 13.24
N ASN A 555 -8.32 0.57 12.77
CA ASN A 555 -8.52 -0.61 13.61
C ASN A 555 -7.37 -0.83 14.58
N PRO A 556 -7.66 -1.28 15.81
CA PRO A 556 -6.64 -1.62 16.80
C PRO A 556 -5.93 -2.92 16.41
N THR A 557 -4.73 -3.09 16.95
CA THR A 557 -3.96 -4.32 16.85
C THR A 557 -3.98 -5.10 18.16
N PHE A 558 -3.49 -6.34 18.18
CA PHE A 558 -3.29 -7.09 19.42
C PHE A 558 -2.28 -6.41 20.36
N GLY A 559 -1.34 -5.61 19.81
CA GLY A 559 -0.46 -4.78 20.63
C GLY A 559 -1.17 -3.60 21.29
N ASP A 560 -2.20 -3.04 20.64
CA ASP A 560 -3.05 -1.99 21.21
C ASP A 560 -4.07 -2.55 22.21
N ARG A 561 -4.63 -3.74 21.92
CA ARG A 561 -5.70 -4.40 22.66
C ARG A 561 -5.35 -5.87 22.96
N PRO A 562 -4.38 -6.14 23.85
CA PRO A 562 -3.96 -7.51 24.20
C PRO A 562 -5.09 -8.35 24.81
N GLU A 563 -6.12 -7.71 25.39
CA GLU A 563 -7.32 -8.38 25.91
C GLU A 563 -8.03 -9.21 24.83
N LEU A 564 -8.01 -8.82 23.55
CA LEU A 564 -8.59 -9.61 22.46
C LEU A 564 -7.94 -11.01 22.35
N LEU A 565 -6.62 -11.07 22.51
CA LEU A 565 -5.88 -12.33 22.45
C LEU A 565 -6.07 -13.14 23.73
N VAL A 566 -6.11 -12.48 24.89
CA VAL A 566 -6.27 -13.10 26.21
C VAL A 566 -7.66 -13.71 26.36
N THR A 567 -8.72 -13.01 25.98
CA THR A 567 -10.10 -13.50 26.03
C THR A 567 -10.29 -14.68 25.06
N ALA A 568 -9.75 -14.58 23.82
CA ALA A 568 -9.78 -15.69 22.87
C ALA A 568 -9.08 -16.94 23.42
N ALA A 569 -7.97 -16.78 24.13
CA ALA A 569 -7.27 -17.89 24.78
C ALA A 569 -8.11 -18.57 25.89
N ALA A 570 -8.80 -17.79 26.72
CA ALA A 570 -9.69 -18.34 27.74
C ALA A 570 -10.86 -19.12 27.14
N ARG A 571 -11.49 -18.59 26.06
CA ARG A 571 -12.56 -19.32 25.34
C ARG A 571 -12.04 -20.58 24.67
N ALA A 572 -10.91 -20.54 24.02
CA ALA A 572 -10.27 -21.70 23.42
C ALA A 572 -9.87 -22.76 24.48
N ALA A 573 -9.61 -22.35 25.72
CA ALA A 573 -9.33 -23.26 26.83
C ALA A 573 -10.52 -24.14 27.22
N GLN A 574 -11.75 -23.71 26.94
CA GLN A 574 -12.97 -24.50 27.19
C GLN A 574 -13.17 -25.59 26.14
N MET A 575 -12.51 -25.51 25.00
CA MET A 575 -12.55 -26.53 23.94
C MET A 575 -11.46 -27.59 24.14
N PRO A 576 -11.68 -28.81 23.67
CA PRO A 576 -10.62 -29.82 23.65
C PRO A 576 -9.42 -29.32 22.87
N ALA A 577 -8.20 -29.60 23.33
CA ALA A 577 -7.00 -29.28 22.59
C ALA A 577 -7.05 -29.92 21.20
N PRO A 578 -6.77 -29.19 20.11
CA PRO A 578 -6.83 -29.74 18.78
C PRO A 578 -5.79 -30.86 18.60
N LYS A 579 -6.24 -31.98 18.06
CA LYS A 579 -5.34 -33.09 17.69
C LYS A 579 -4.70 -32.74 16.34
N ARG A 580 -3.41 -32.53 16.35
CA ARG A 580 -2.64 -32.26 15.11
C ARG A 580 -1.86 -33.48 14.69
N GLU A 581 -2.03 -33.89 13.46
CA GLU A 581 -1.15 -34.87 12.85
C GLU A 581 0.12 -34.16 12.32
N PRO A 582 1.30 -34.72 12.54
CA PRO A 582 2.53 -34.16 11.97
C PRO A 582 2.44 -34.14 10.44
N VAL A 583 2.67 -32.99 9.86
CA VAL A 583 2.71 -32.83 8.40
C VAL A 583 4.00 -33.44 7.89
N GLY A 584 3.87 -34.52 7.10
CA GLY A 584 5.00 -35.14 6.42
C GLY A 584 5.66 -34.23 5.37
N PRO A 585 6.90 -34.52 4.96
CA PRO A 585 7.57 -33.74 3.93
C PRO A 585 6.80 -33.79 2.60
N ALA A 586 6.77 -32.67 1.88
CA ALA A 586 6.08 -32.54 0.60
C ALA A 586 6.52 -33.65 -0.39
N PRO A 587 5.59 -34.48 -0.91
CA PRO A 587 5.91 -35.75 -1.55
C PRO A 587 6.57 -35.60 -2.92
N SER A 588 6.48 -34.44 -3.57
CA SER A 588 7.01 -34.21 -4.92
C SER A 588 7.72 -32.88 -5.06
N ARG A 589 8.50 -32.72 -6.14
CA ARG A 589 9.14 -31.42 -6.46
C ARG A 589 8.11 -30.33 -6.71
N THR A 590 6.99 -30.66 -7.37
CA THR A 590 5.91 -29.69 -7.64
C THR A 590 5.17 -29.29 -6.36
N ALA A 591 4.94 -30.23 -5.42
CA ALA A 591 4.39 -29.92 -4.12
C ALA A 591 5.31 -28.97 -3.31
N ARG A 592 6.63 -29.23 -3.30
CA ARG A 592 7.60 -28.33 -2.65
C ARG A 592 7.64 -26.95 -3.28
N MET A 593 7.51 -26.86 -4.60
CA MET A 593 7.42 -25.58 -5.33
C MET A 593 6.17 -24.81 -4.93
N ALA A 594 5.01 -25.46 -4.89
CA ALA A 594 3.75 -24.83 -4.50
C ALA A 594 3.77 -24.38 -3.02
N ALA A 595 4.23 -25.26 -2.10
CA ALA A 595 4.42 -24.89 -0.70
C ALA A 595 5.37 -23.69 -0.53
N GLY A 596 6.49 -23.69 -1.23
CA GLY A 596 7.46 -22.60 -1.20
C GLY A 596 6.89 -21.27 -1.72
N ALA A 597 6.07 -21.29 -2.77
CA ALA A 597 5.39 -20.11 -3.30
C ALA A 597 4.35 -19.56 -2.31
N THR A 598 3.55 -20.44 -1.69
CA THR A 598 2.59 -20.07 -0.64
C THR A 598 3.28 -19.43 0.57
N MET A 599 4.33 -20.06 1.09
CA MET A 599 5.09 -19.50 2.22
C MET A 599 5.74 -18.14 1.88
N ALA A 600 6.24 -17.96 0.66
CA ALA A 600 6.80 -16.70 0.23
C ALA A 600 5.73 -15.60 0.16
N ARG A 601 4.53 -15.93 -0.36
CA ARG A 601 3.36 -15.03 -0.37
C ARG A 601 2.95 -14.62 1.03
N GLU A 602 2.86 -15.57 1.97
CA GLU A 602 2.48 -15.32 3.36
C GLU A 602 3.48 -14.37 4.05
N ARG A 603 4.79 -14.58 3.88
CA ARG A 603 5.81 -13.68 4.45
C ARG A 603 5.71 -12.25 3.94
N VAL A 604 5.41 -12.07 2.65
CA VAL A 604 5.23 -10.72 2.09
C VAL A 604 3.93 -10.10 2.58
N ARG A 605 2.87 -10.88 2.78
CA ARG A 605 1.65 -10.37 3.41
C ARG A 605 1.94 -9.87 4.83
N ASP A 606 2.74 -10.59 5.61
CA ASP A 606 3.19 -10.10 6.92
C ASP A 606 3.96 -8.77 6.82
N ALA A 607 4.82 -8.62 5.81
CA ALA A 607 5.52 -7.34 5.58
C ALA A 607 4.55 -6.18 5.23
N VAL A 608 3.49 -6.43 4.45
CA VAL A 608 2.42 -5.44 4.21
C VAL A 608 1.81 -4.99 5.53
N VAL A 609 1.41 -5.93 6.39
CA VAL A 609 0.78 -5.63 7.67
C VAL A 609 1.73 -4.91 8.62
N ARG A 610 3.02 -5.31 8.67
CA ARG A 610 4.04 -4.62 9.49
C ARG A 610 4.25 -3.18 9.07
N TYR A 611 4.36 -2.90 7.76
CA TYR A 611 4.51 -1.51 7.30
C TYR A 611 3.22 -0.70 7.48
N THR A 612 2.05 -1.32 7.34
CA THR A 612 0.76 -0.69 7.73
C THR A 612 0.77 -0.34 9.21
N HIS A 613 1.23 -1.23 10.09
CA HIS A 613 1.35 -0.97 11.53
C HIS A 613 2.38 0.13 11.84
N CYS A 614 3.55 0.14 11.18
CA CYS A 614 4.53 1.22 11.33
C CYS A 614 3.92 2.57 10.96
N LEU A 615 3.17 2.64 9.85
CA LEU A 615 2.46 3.84 9.43
C LEU A 615 1.37 4.23 10.43
N ARG A 616 0.59 3.26 10.95
CA ARG A 616 -0.42 3.48 12.01
C ARG A 616 0.19 4.14 13.23
N LEU A 617 1.30 3.62 13.75
CA LEU A 617 1.99 4.18 14.91
C LEU A 617 2.54 5.58 14.63
N ALA A 618 3.13 5.79 13.46
CA ALA A 618 3.68 7.10 13.07
C ALA A 618 2.59 8.15 12.87
N VAL A 619 1.48 7.77 12.25
CA VAL A 619 0.32 8.65 12.05
C VAL A 619 -0.31 9.01 13.40
N ARG A 620 -0.48 8.06 14.31
CA ARG A 620 -0.98 8.32 15.68
C ARG A 620 -0.06 9.29 16.43
N GLU A 621 1.25 9.11 16.35
CA GLU A 621 2.21 10.05 16.95
C GLU A 621 2.10 11.44 16.31
N ARG A 622 2.03 11.52 14.98
CA ARG A 622 1.85 12.81 14.30
C ARG A 622 0.52 13.47 14.70
N ALA A 623 -0.55 12.70 14.79
CA ALA A 623 -1.85 13.18 15.25
C ALA A 623 -1.79 13.73 16.68
N GLN A 624 -1.07 13.07 17.60
CA GLN A 624 -0.88 13.60 18.97
C GLN A 624 -0.17 14.95 18.96
N ARG A 625 0.84 15.14 18.09
CA ARG A 625 1.51 16.44 17.92
C ARG A 625 0.57 17.49 17.35
N LEU A 626 -0.30 17.13 16.39
CA LEU A 626 -1.32 18.03 15.84
C LEU A 626 -2.40 18.40 16.86
N ILE A 627 -2.78 17.48 17.76
CA ILE A 627 -3.67 17.75 18.90
C ILE A 627 -3.02 18.76 19.85
N GLY A 628 -1.73 18.59 20.15
CA GLY A 628 -0.96 19.55 20.96
C GLY A 628 -0.88 20.94 20.33
N GLN A 629 -1.04 21.06 19.03
CA GLN A 629 -1.10 22.31 18.25
C GLN A 629 -2.55 22.85 18.10
N GLY A 630 -3.57 22.12 18.58
CA GLY A 630 -4.98 22.49 18.45
C GLY A 630 -5.58 22.27 17.05
N LEU A 631 -4.90 21.51 16.18
CA LEU A 631 -5.33 21.27 14.80
C LEU A 631 -6.21 20.03 14.65
N LEU A 632 -6.14 19.07 15.55
CA LEU A 632 -6.99 17.89 15.66
C LEU A 632 -7.56 17.78 17.07
N GLN A 633 -8.66 17.03 17.24
CA GLN A 633 -9.31 16.82 18.54
C GLN A 633 -8.92 15.47 19.15
N GLN A 634 -8.80 14.43 18.33
CA GLN A 634 -8.44 13.07 18.74
C GLN A 634 -7.54 12.42 17.71
N ALA A 635 -6.83 11.37 18.08
CA ALA A 635 -5.84 10.72 17.20
C ALA A 635 -6.49 10.06 15.98
N GLU A 636 -7.69 9.54 16.15
CA GLU A 636 -8.49 8.89 15.10
C GLU A 636 -8.90 9.84 13.97
N ASP A 637 -8.92 11.16 14.22
CA ASP A 637 -9.19 12.18 13.21
C ASP A 637 -8.21 12.08 12.03
N ALA A 638 -6.98 11.66 12.26
CA ALA A 638 -5.98 11.46 11.23
C ALA A 638 -6.40 10.40 10.20
N CYS A 639 -7.22 9.42 10.56
CA CYS A 639 -7.71 8.41 9.62
C CYS A 639 -8.67 8.98 8.55
N PHE A 640 -9.21 10.19 8.77
CA PHE A 640 -10.05 10.91 7.81
C PHE A 640 -9.28 11.87 6.90
N LEU A 641 -7.96 11.83 6.95
CA LEU A 641 -7.05 12.66 6.13
C LEU A 641 -6.21 11.77 5.22
N THR A 642 -5.70 12.31 4.13
CA THR A 642 -4.65 11.64 3.37
C THR A 642 -3.30 11.76 4.09
N LEU A 643 -2.35 10.89 3.76
CA LEU A 643 -1.02 10.93 4.37
C LEU A 643 -0.35 12.29 4.20
N ASP A 644 -0.44 12.87 3.01
CA ASP A 644 0.16 14.17 2.73
C ASP A 644 -0.53 15.29 3.53
N GLU A 645 -1.85 15.26 3.71
CA GLU A 645 -2.57 16.23 4.55
C GLU A 645 -2.15 16.14 6.03
N ILE A 646 -1.90 14.93 6.55
CA ILE A 646 -1.38 14.72 7.90
C ILE A 646 0.03 15.33 8.05
N LEU A 647 0.85 15.18 7.03
CA LEU A 647 2.23 15.68 7.04
C LEU A 647 2.30 17.21 6.89
N TRP A 648 1.43 17.80 6.08
CA TRP A 648 1.46 19.23 5.75
C TRP A 648 0.48 20.08 6.53
N ALA A 649 -0.51 19.49 7.18
CA ALA A 649 -1.47 20.11 8.08
C ALA A 649 -2.07 21.42 7.52
N PRO A 650 -2.87 21.38 6.43
CA PRO A 650 -3.53 22.56 5.90
C PRO A 650 -4.49 23.17 6.92
N ALA A 651 -4.79 24.47 6.76
CA ALA A 651 -5.58 25.20 7.73
C ALA A 651 -7.03 24.71 7.91
N ASP A 652 -7.58 23.99 6.93
CA ASP A 652 -8.95 23.44 6.92
C ASP A 652 -9.04 21.98 7.37
N LEU A 653 -8.05 21.46 8.14
CA LEU A 653 -8.02 20.07 8.60
C LEU A 653 -9.30 19.64 9.31
N ALA A 654 -9.79 20.44 10.24
CA ALA A 654 -10.99 20.11 11.03
C ALA A 654 -12.24 19.96 10.15
N ASP A 655 -12.39 20.84 9.16
CA ASP A 655 -13.51 20.80 8.21
C ASP A 655 -13.43 19.56 7.31
N ARG A 656 -12.22 19.18 6.87
CA ARG A 656 -12.00 17.95 6.10
C ARG A 656 -12.39 16.71 6.91
N VAL A 657 -11.93 16.64 8.16
CA VAL A 657 -12.26 15.54 9.08
C VAL A 657 -13.77 15.43 9.28
N ALA A 658 -14.45 16.54 9.59
CA ALA A 658 -15.88 16.53 9.83
C ALA A 658 -16.67 16.08 8.60
N ARG A 659 -16.37 16.60 7.42
CA ARG A 659 -17.03 16.25 6.16
C ARG A 659 -16.82 14.76 5.82
N ARG A 660 -15.59 14.26 5.88
CA ARG A 660 -15.24 12.88 5.50
C ARG A 660 -15.73 11.85 6.52
N ARG A 661 -15.81 12.23 7.80
CA ARG A 661 -16.43 11.39 8.83
C ARG A 661 -17.93 11.22 8.56
N ALA A 662 -18.64 12.29 8.23
CA ALA A 662 -20.04 12.24 7.84
C ALA A 662 -20.26 11.39 6.57
N GLU A 663 -19.36 11.52 5.59
CA GLU A 663 -19.38 10.71 4.37
C GLU A 663 -19.20 9.22 4.67
N LEU A 664 -18.18 8.85 5.46
CA LEU A 664 -17.95 7.46 5.82
C LEU A 664 -19.16 6.87 6.58
N THR A 665 -19.74 7.62 7.51
CA THR A 665 -20.94 7.20 8.24
C THR A 665 -22.12 6.94 7.28
N ARG A 666 -22.29 7.78 6.26
CA ARG A 666 -23.30 7.58 5.21
C ARG A 666 -23.04 6.29 4.42
N LEU A 667 -21.79 6.07 4.01
CA LEU A 667 -21.41 4.90 3.22
C LEU A 667 -21.48 3.58 4.01
N GLN A 668 -21.27 3.60 5.33
CA GLN A 668 -21.47 2.43 6.18
C GLN A 668 -22.91 1.89 6.16
N GLY A 669 -23.88 2.75 5.84
CA GLY A 669 -25.28 2.35 5.65
C GLY A 669 -25.61 1.78 4.26
N VAL A 670 -24.65 1.77 3.33
CA VAL A 670 -24.82 1.36 1.93
C VAL A 670 -24.26 -0.05 1.72
N ARG A 671 -25.10 -0.95 1.22
CA ARG A 671 -24.62 -2.28 0.81
C ARG A 671 -24.15 -2.23 -0.64
N MET A 672 -22.84 -2.27 -0.82
CA MET A 672 -22.20 -2.23 -2.13
C MET A 672 -22.36 -3.59 -2.85
N PRO A 673 -22.58 -3.62 -4.18
CA PRO A 673 -22.52 -4.85 -4.96
C PRO A 673 -21.08 -5.42 -5.00
N ASP A 674 -20.94 -6.75 -4.93
CA ASP A 674 -19.65 -7.42 -5.13
C ASP A 674 -19.11 -7.28 -6.55
N VAL A 675 -20.03 -7.18 -7.53
CA VAL A 675 -19.71 -6.98 -8.95
C VAL A 675 -20.51 -5.79 -9.46
N ILE A 676 -19.81 -4.85 -10.07
CA ILE A 676 -20.38 -3.67 -10.71
C ILE A 676 -20.12 -3.78 -12.21
N ALA A 677 -21.15 -3.60 -13.03
CA ALA A 677 -21.06 -3.64 -14.49
C ALA A 677 -21.73 -2.38 -15.09
N GLY A 678 -20.99 -1.30 -15.18
CA GLY A 678 -21.48 0.05 -15.49
C GLY A 678 -21.91 0.80 -14.24
N ASP A 679 -23.07 1.46 -14.28
CA ASP A 679 -23.65 2.13 -13.10
C ASP A 679 -24.06 1.10 -12.05
N TRP A 680 -24.00 1.49 -10.79
CA TRP A 680 -24.37 0.63 -9.69
C TRP A 680 -25.51 1.22 -8.85
N GLU A 681 -26.20 0.36 -8.13
CA GLU A 681 -27.23 0.71 -7.17
C GLU A 681 -26.96 -0.02 -5.84
N PRO A 682 -27.31 0.59 -4.69
CA PRO A 682 -27.20 -0.09 -3.41
C PRO A 682 -28.02 -1.38 -3.42
N LEU A 683 -27.43 -2.46 -2.90
CA LEU A 683 -28.17 -3.70 -2.75
C LEU A 683 -29.32 -3.51 -1.73
N PRO A 684 -30.52 -4.01 -2.01
CA PRO A 684 -31.65 -3.95 -1.08
C PRO A 684 -31.31 -4.73 0.20
N ARG A 685 -32.02 -4.41 1.28
CA ARG A 685 -31.97 -5.26 2.49
C ARG A 685 -32.47 -6.66 2.10
N ALA A 686 -31.68 -7.66 2.45
CA ALA A 686 -32.10 -9.04 2.23
C ALA A 686 -33.17 -9.42 3.25
N ASP A 687 -34.23 -10.12 2.80
CA ASP A 687 -35.24 -10.64 3.69
C ASP A 687 -34.64 -11.72 4.63
N ALA A 688 -35.10 -11.75 5.88
CA ALA A 688 -34.73 -12.79 6.81
C ALA A 688 -35.15 -14.18 6.29
N LEU A 689 -34.38 -15.20 6.65
CA LEU A 689 -34.70 -16.59 6.37
C LEU A 689 -35.93 -17.04 7.19
N LEU A 690 -36.73 -17.92 6.61
CA LEU A 690 -37.77 -18.66 7.32
C LEU A 690 -37.19 -20.03 7.74
N PRO A 691 -37.69 -20.65 8.83
CA PRO A 691 -37.31 -22.00 9.22
C PRO A 691 -37.49 -23.01 8.06
N GLY A 692 -36.45 -23.78 7.78
CA GLY A 692 -36.39 -24.68 6.63
C GLY A 692 -35.72 -24.08 5.36
N ASP A 693 -35.58 -22.77 5.28
CA ASP A 693 -34.84 -22.13 4.20
C ASP A 693 -33.33 -22.45 4.28
N SER A 694 -32.71 -22.52 3.14
CA SER A 694 -31.26 -22.78 3.05
C SER A 694 -30.57 -21.72 2.20
N LEU A 695 -29.36 -21.36 2.63
CA LEU A 695 -28.39 -20.62 1.82
C LEU A 695 -27.42 -21.60 1.17
N SER A 696 -27.00 -21.31 -0.04
CA SER A 696 -25.99 -22.07 -0.76
C SER A 696 -24.72 -21.22 -0.91
N GLY A 697 -23.59 -21.86 -0.75
CA GLY A 697 -22.25 -21.30 -0.95
C GLY A 697 -21.27 -22.38 -1.43
N ILE A 698 -20.00 -22.12 -1.25
CA ILE A 698 -18.92 -23.06 -1.57
C ILE A 698 -18.55 -23.80 -0.29
N GLY A 699 -18.74 -25.13 -0.25
CA GLY A 699 -18.26 -25.98 0.83
C GLY A 699 -16.74 -26.13 0.74
N VAL A 700 -16.02 -25.68 1.75
CA VAL A 700 -14.54 -25.64 1.72
C VAL A 700 -13.87 -26.54 2.76
N CYS A 701 -14.57 -26.91 3.82
CA CYS A 701 -14.14 -27.90 4.79
C CYS A 701 -15.33 -28.81 5.15
N PRO A 702 -15.26 -30.12 4.94
CA PRO A 702 -16.39 -31.04 5.17
C PRO A 702 -16.72 -31.17 6.66
N GLY A 703 -17.97 -31.47 6.94
CA GLY A 703 -18.52 -31.71 8.28
C GLY A 703 -19.94 -31.14 8.36
N VAL A 704 -20.78 -31.74 9.21
CA VAL A 704 -22.14 -31.29 9.47
C VAL A 704 -22.27 -30.95 10.93
N VAL A 705 -22.65 -29.72 11.25
CA VAL A 705 -22.77 -29.20 12.61
C VAL A 705 -24.07 -28.37 12.71
N GLU A 706 -24.74 -28.53 13.85
CA GLU A 706 -25.84 -27.66 14.25
C GLU A 706 -25.40 -26.80 15.44
N GLY A 707 -25.73 -25.52 15.40
CA GLY A 707 -25.32 -24.57 16.45
C GLY A 707 -26.07 -23.26 16.34
N THR A 708 -25.76 -22.39 17.29
CA THR A 708 -26.33 -21.06 17.40
C THR A 708 -25.53 -20.09 16.55
N VAL A 709 -26.23 -19.28 15.77
CA VAL A 709 -25.64 -18.21 14.97
C VAL A 709 -25.15 -17.09 15.88
N LYS A 710 -23.92 -16.71 15.67
CA LYS A 710 -23.39 -15.44 16.16
C LYS A 710 -22.73 -14.68 15.02
N ARG A 711 -23.27 -13.51 14.72
CA ARG A 711 -22.74 -12.64 13.67
C ARG A 711 -21.59 -11.82 14.21
N VAL A 712 -20.52 -11.78 13.43
CA VAL A 712 -19.35 -10.93 13.69
C VAL A 712 -19.33 -9.85 12.60
N LEU A 713 -19.88 -8.69 12.93
CA LEU A 713 -20.05 -7.56 12.02
C LEU A 713 -19.18 -6.36 12.40
N SER A 714 -18.67 -6.35 13.63
CA SER A 714 -17.79 -5.30 14.18
C SER A 714 -16.61 -5.90 14.91
N LEU A 715 -15.65 -5.04 15.25
CA LEU A 715 -14.44 -5.43 16.00
C LEU A 715 -14.71 -5.83 17.46
N ASP A 716 -15.83 -5.40 17.99
CA ASP A 716 -16.24 -5.67 19.38
C ASP A 716 -17.16 -6.90 19.48
N ASP A 717 -17.57 -7.45 18.33
CA ASP A 717 -18.31 -8.71 18.31
C ASP A 717 -17.40 -9.89 18.60
N ASP A 718 -17.93 -10.84 19.34
CA ASP A 718 -17.23 -12.09 19.68
C ASP A 718 -18.23 -13.25 19.73
N ILE A 719 -17.74 -14.48 19.73
CA ILE A 719 -18.54 -15.71 19.76
C ILE A 719 -18.27 -16.48 21.04
N GLU A 720 -19.24 -17.28 21.48
CA GLU A 720 -19.05 -18.25 22.54
C GLU A 720 -18.59 -19.60 21.98
N PRO A 721 -17.91 -20.43 22.80
CA PRO A 721 -17.48 -21.76 22.36
C PRO A 721 -18.64 -22.61 21.86
N GLY A 722 -18.55 -23.08 20.63
CA GLY A 722 -19.58 -23.91 19.98
C GLY A 722 -20.60 -23.14 19.13
N ASP A 723 -20.47 -21.82 19.04
CA ASP A 723 -21.28 -21.01 18.13
C ASP A 723 -20.89 -21.22 16.66
N ILE A 724 -21.83 -20.92 15.78
CA ILE A 724 -21.59 -20.79 14.34
C ILE A 724 -21.20 -19.35 14.04
N LEU A 725 -19.94 -19.12 13.72
CA LEU A 725 -19.43 -17.83 13.30
C LEU A 725 -20.00 -17.44 11.94
N VAL A 726 -20.75 -16.35 11.87
CA VAL A 726 -21.27 -15.79 10.61
C VAL A 726 -20.70 -14.39 10.42
N ALA A 727 -19.97 -14.18 9.32
CA ALA A 727 -19.34 -12.91 9.00
C ALA A 727 -19.50 -12.57 7.52
N SER A 728 -19.40 -11.29 7.17
CA SER A 728 -19.32 -10.90 5.77
C SER A 728 -18.03 -11.44 5.13
N VAL A 729 -16.91 -11.26 5.82
CA VAL A 729 -15.58 -11.80 5.45
C VAL A 729 -14.79 -12.06 6.72
N THR A 730 -13.84 -12.98 6.68
CA THR A 730 -12.89 -13.18 7.78
C THR A 730 -11.46 -12.88 7.34
N ASP A 731 -10.71 -12.31 8.24
CA ASP A 731 -9.28 -12.05 8.08
C ASP A 731 -8.45 -12.72 9.17
N THR A 732 -7.16 -12.42 9.20
CA THR A 732 -6.23 -13.01 10.18
C THR A 732 -6.56 -12.64 11.63
N GLY A 733 -7.22 -11.51 11.88
CA GLY A 733 -7.67 -11.12 13.22
C GLY A 733 -8.82 -11.99 13.72
N HIS A 734 -9.75 -12.35 12.84
CA HIS A 734 -10.85 -13.27 13.16
C HIS A 734 -10.37 -14.71 13.37
N THR A 735 -9.14 -15.04 12.96
CA THR A 735 -8.57 -16.40 13.10
C THR A 735 -8.57 -16.87 14.57
N ALA A 736 -8.48 -15.95 15.51
CA ALA A 736 -8.58 -16.29 16.93
C ALA A 736 -9.91 -17.00 17.28
N MET A 737 -11.02 -16.57 16.67
CA MET A 737 -12.36 -17.13 16.91
C MET A 737 -12.53 -18.54 16.31
N PHE A 738 -11.78 -18.87 15.26
CA PHE A 738 -11.82 -20.22 14.69
C PHE A 738 -11.42 -21.29 15.72
N ALA A 739 -10.61 -20.93 16.71
CA ALA A 739 -10.16 -21.89 17.74
C ALA A 739 -11.32 -22.47 18.59
N TYR A 740 -12.48 -21.79 18.64
CA TYR A 740 -13.62 -22.19 19.46
C TYR A 740 -14.97 -22.14 18.72
N ALA A 741 -15.00 -21.77 17.44
CA ALA A 741 -16.20 -21.87 16.60
C ALA A 741 -16.55 -23.32 16.25
N ALA A 742 -17.84 -23.68 16.24
CA ALA A 742 -18.30 -24.99 15.77
C ALA A 742 -18.27 -25.08 14.23
N ALA A 743 -18.61 -24.01 13.54
CA ALA A 743 -18.51 -23.88 12.09
C ALA A 743 -18.31 -22.41 11.70
N VAL A 744 -17.89 -22.17 10.46
CA VAL A 744 -17.69 -20.82 9.91
C VAL A 744 -18.48 -20.65 8.63
N VAL A 745 -19.20 -19.54 8.53
CA VAL A 745 -19.99 -19.14 7.36
C VAL A 745 -19.61 -17.72 6.96
N THR A 746 -19.26 -17.50 5.68
CA THR A 746 -18.95 -16.16 5.19
C THR A 746 -19.74 -15.81 3.94
N ASP A 747 -20.09 -14.52 3.79
CA ASP A 747 -20.76 -14.02 2.59
C ASP A 747 -19.82 -13.99 1.40
N ILE A 748 -18.59 -13.56 1.63
CA ILE A 748 -17.54 -13.41 0.62
C ILE A 748 -16.44 -14.43 0.89
N GLY A 749 -15.92 -15.04 -0.19
CA GLY A 749 -14.78 -15.93 -0.10
C GLY A 749 -14.78 -16.96 -1.23
N GLY A 750 -13.63 -17.54 -1.48
CA GLY A 750 -13.46 -18.63 -2.46
C GLY A 750 -12.78 -19.85 -1.84
N SER A 751 -12.54 -20.89 -2.63
CA SER A 751 -11.84 -22.10 -2.18
C SER A 751 -10.39 -21.85 -1.71
N ALA A 752 -9.81 -20.70 -2.03
CA ALA A 752 -8.49 -20.25 -1.61
C ALA A 752 -8.53 -19.04 -0.68
N SER A 753 -9.71 -18.66 -0.15
CA SER A 753 -9.88 -17.58 0.80
C SER A 753 -9.20 -17.88 2.14
N HIS A 754 -9.00 -16.85 2.96
CA HIS A 754 -8.44 -17.01 4.30
C HIS A 754 -9.29 -17.97 5.16
N ALA A 755 -10.61 -17.78 5.17
CA ALA A 755 -11.54 -18.68 5.86
C ALA A 755 -11.38 -20.13 5.42
N ALA A 756 -11.29 -20.37 4.09
CA ALA A 756 -11.16 -21.70 3.53
C ALA A 756 -9.84 -22.39 3.88
N ILE A 757 -8.75 -21.63 3.91
CA ILE A 757 -7.43 -22.16 4.29
C ILE A 757 -7.42 -22.54 5.76
N VAL A 758 -7.81 -21.62 6.64
CA VAL A 758 -7.82 -21.83 8.08
C VAL A 758 -8.77 -22.98 8.47
N ALA A 759 -10.00 -22.98 7.95
CA ALA A 759 -10.98 -24.00 8.26
C ALA A 759 -10.50 -25.41 7.88
N ARG A 760 -9.89 -25.58 6.71
CA ARG A 760 -9.32 -26.90 6.27
C ARG A 760 -8.18 -27.36 7.15
N GLU A 761 -7.30 -26.45 7.56
CA GLU A 761 -6.13 -26.79 8.38
C GLU A 761 -6.54 -27.22 9.80
N PHE A 762 -7.68 -26.69 10.30
CA PHE A 762 -8.18 -26.99 11.64
C PHE A 762 -9.36 -27.96 11.66
N GLY A 763 -9.83 -28.40 10.48
CA GLY A 763 -10.95 -29.35 10.38
C GLY A 763 -12.29 -28.76 10.81
N ILE A 764 -12.50 -27.44 10.67
CA ILE A 764 -13.72 -26.75 11.07
C ILE A 764 -14.66 -26.72 9.87
N PRO A 765 -15.91 -27.24 9.97
CA PRO A 765 -16.88 -27.15 8.90
C PRO A 765 -17.05 -25.72 8.42
N CYS A 766 -16.95 -25.50 7.10
CA CYS A 766 -16.94 -24.12 6.58
C CYS A 766 -17.64 -24.02 5.23
N VAL A 767 -18.49 -22.97 5.13
CA VAL A 767 -19.20 -22.59 3.89
C VAL A 767 -18.86 -21.13 3.62
N VAL A 768 -18.26 -20.84 2.47
CA VAL A 768 -17.95 -19.47 2.01
C VAL A 768 -18.80 -19.09 0.82
N ASP A 769 -18.81 -17.81 0.45
CA ASP A 769 -19.54 -17.30 -0.72
C ASP A 769 -21.06 -17.47 -0.63
N THR A 770 -21.64 -17.35 0.57
CA THR A 770 -23.08 -17.42 0.78
C THR A 770 -23.82 -16.15 0.33
N LYS A 771 -23.12 -15.09 -0.02
CA LYS A 771 -23.58 -13.76 -0.48
C LYS A 771 -24.34 -12.96 0.58
N THR A 772 -25.16 -13.60 1.42
CA THR A 772 -26.13 -12.90 2.27
C THR A 772 -26.31 -13.49 3.67
N ALA A 773 -25.49 -14.43 4.10
CA ALA A 773 -25.69 -15.08 5.40
C ALA A 773 -25.67 -14.06 6.56
N SER A 774 -24.71 -13.13 6.56
CA SER A 774 -24.58 -12.09 7.60
C SER A 774 -25.79 -11.13 7.65
N ALA A 775 -26.48 -10.98 6.53
CA ALA A 775 -27.66 -10.11 6.43
C ALA A 775 -28.98 -10.82 6.70
N ARG A 776 -29.09 -12.14 6.41
CA ARG A 776 -30.33 -12.91 6.47
C ARG A 776 -30.48 -13.75 7.72
N LEU A 777 -29.35 -14.08 8.39
CA LEU A 777 -29.33 -14.76 9.67
C LEU A 777 -29.27 -13.75 10.81
N ALA A 778 -29.84 -14.08 11.95
CA ALA A 778 -29.81 -13.26 13.15
C ALA A 778 -29.12 -14.01 14.31
N ASP A 779 -28.56 -13.25 15.25
CA ASP A 779 -27.97 -13.83 16.47
C ASP A 779 -29.00 -14.64 17.25
N GLY A 780 -28.57 -15.78 17.76
CA GLY A 780 -29.42 -16.69 18.54
C GLY A 780 -30.20 -17.69 17.69
N GLN A 781 -30.30 -17.53 16.37
CA GLN A 781 -30.95 -18.50 15.51
C GLN A 781 -30.14 -19.82 15.44
N ARG A 782 -30.84 -20.93 15.36
CA ARG A 782 -30.20 -22.25 15.18
C ARG A 782 -30.06 -22.58 13.70
N VAL A 783 -28.89 -22.99 13.27
CA VAL A 783 -28.64 -23.39 11.90
C VAL A 783 -27.91 -24.73 11.84
N ARG A 784 -28.10 -25.42 10.73
CA ARG A 784 -27.30 -26.59 10.33
C ARG A 784 -26.37 -26.16 9.19
N VAL A 785 -25.08 -26.35 9.42
CA VAL A 785 -24.03 -26.08 8.42
C VAL A 785 -23.53 -27.40 7.88
N ASP A 786 -23.59 -27.59 6.55
CA ASP A 786 -23.01 -28.72 5.85
C ASP A 786 -21.85 -28.21 4.98
N GLY A 787 -20.64 -28.35 5.50
CA GLY A 787 -19.43 -27.89 4.84
C GLY A 787 -18.99 -28.73 3.65
N ALA A 788 -19.58 -29.91 3.42
CA ALA A 788 -19.36 -30.71 2.23
C ALA A 788 -20.33 -30.31 1.11
N ALA A 789 -21.62 -30.15 1.44
CA ALA A 789 -22.63 -29.72 0.49
C ALA A 789 -22.59 -28.21 0.19
N GLY A 790 -21.92 -27.40 1.02
CA GLY A 790 -21.91 -25.94 0.89
C GLY A 790 -23.26 -25.30 1.23
N THR A 791 -23.99 -25.83 2.22
CA THR A 791 -25.32 -25.33 2.59
C THR A 791 -25.41 -24.94 4.05
N VAL A 792 -26.21 -23.88 4.32
CA VAL A 792 -26.57 -23.41 5.66
C VAL A 792 -28.08 -23.35 5.76
N THR A 793 -28.67 -24.18 6.60
CA THR A 793 -30.13 -24.30 6.74
C THR A 793 -30.61 -23.74 8.08
N LEU A 794 -31.59 -22.84 8.05
CA LEU A 794 -32.21 -22.33 9.27
C LEU A 794 -33.14 -23.39 9.86
N LEU A 795 -32.91 -23.77 11.11
CA LEU A 795 -33.72 -24.73 11.82
C LEU A 795 -34.91 -24.05 12.48
N ALA A 796 -36.00 -24.79 12.68
CA ALA A 796 -37.11 -24.31 13.53
C ALA A 796 -36.63 -24.20 14.97
N ASP A 797 -37.15 -23.23 15.71
CA ASP A 797 -36.94 -23.16 17.15
C ASP A 797 -37.51 -24.43 17.77
N ALA A 798 -36.73 -25.04 18.70
CA ALA A 798 -37.07 -26.32 19.33
C ALA A 798 -38.22 -26.20 20.32
#